data_09bd53a722a7bdf8a7e326ff0b12179e
#
_entry.id   09bd53a722a7bdf8a7e326ff0b12179e
#
_cell.length_a   1.000
_cell.length_b   1.000
_cell.length_c   1.000
_cell.angle_alpha   90.00
_cell.angle_beta   90.00
_cell.angle_gamma   90.00
#
_symmetry.space_group_name_H-M   'P 1'
#
loop_
_entity.id
_entity.type
_entity.pdbx_description
1 polymer ?
#
loop_
_entity_poly.entity_id
_entity_poly.type
_entity_poly.pdbx_seq_one_letter_code
_entity_poly.pdbx_strand_id
1 'polypeptide(L)'
;MDKGKRVYNIGQPMTALHLLIKGKVLVEYPGGTYQLGKGDVIGICELCSEVHFLGYATLEETVILTYPVNSLDALDDLLQKHPDVARLFLLSLFHQINILLEQSYLSEMNCTSLHQNLMEDYEKYNTLCNRYRIQPRVLEDLEEAAAFLGEDSPDTWLNTYYLGLQHFYSGPGEGAKALMSEPGVSMGLLRKGSLDFRKTYTVLDEHFRYRSRVAGFYFNSTGNDLFDFFTSLYYRLGQNNEDADSLYIDLQRMIEQFEDNPALDKNQIAARIKSFRENLSHISPHNEKAGEEESGVNAAIMQELMGSLNTILEYAGSDGDAAVAFRQDVNAYKAMVDKSSMDDDGIRLRKKLTAEFYELYSLVFERTTAVPYIPLPVKMFLYFGYVDEDLAGTANCIKLYNLVCGMEDSESFGVYTLYHWLLAIYNGAKEPSRNEFDEDFTDYIHKQKLNGNLSEAQLAVLESDPMSKVNYEMKNMFPQVNKMTCGRISTFCPLFSADNVLKDLNSALVTTAQISKAFEMIKSIDYSAFYRESLDYENMDAMGKETIHLEFMPDIILMPNVGIRGVMWQEIEGKRRNTPGRMFFSVFHMEDINTSLVRLTGEFRWEMCKRIQGSRWNDISERSLTSEYFDYIQFYRKNHDLSSEAKEKIRSSLQRAKNSFKEMFVRDYIIWVLFEGNGSPRLNRVARKIMFTYCPFPASLAATMEQNPIYAELLSRRKILSAQRVHHLEMLKQKLKNSGISVPKTLDAEIDFTVGKI
;
A
#
# COMPACT_ATOMS: atom_id res chain seq x y z
N MET A 1 21.40 26.25 -7.11
CA MET A 1 20.91 27.06 -5.97
C MET A 1 21.26 26.33 -4.70
N ASP A 2 21.78 27.04 -3.71
CA ASP A 2 22.17 26.43 -2.44
C ASP A 2 20.96 26.03 -1.60
N LYS A 3 21.16 25.12 -0.64
CA LYS A 3 20.14 24.69 0.31
C LYS A 3 19.58 25.89 1.11
N GLY A 4 18.28 25.93 1.32
CA GLY A 4 17.57 26.94 2.09
C GLY A 4 17.33 28.26 1.36
N LYS A 5 17.64 28.32 0.06
CA LYS A 5 17.41 29.54 -0.73
C LYS A 5 15.92 29.62 -1.13
N ARG A 6 15.32 30.78 -0.87
CA ARG A 6 13.99 31.12 -1.37
C ARG A 6 14.01 31.30 -2.89
N VAL A 7 13.10 30.61 -3.58
CA VAL A 7 12.86 30.81 -5.01
C VAL A 7 11.80 31.89 -5.19
N TYR A 8 10.66 31.72 -4.51
CA TYR A 8 9.56 32.68 -4.47
C TYR A 8 8.93 32.75 -3.07
N ASN A 9 8.44 33.93 -2.72
CA ASN A 9 7.57 34.14 -1.58
C ASN A 9 6.11 34.31 -2.05
N ILE A 10 5.19 33.97 -1.17
CA ILE A 10 3.78 34.26 -1.40
C ILE A 10 3.57 35.76 -1.64
N GLY A 11 2.80 36.11 -2.65
CA GLY A 11 2.50 37.49 -3.06
C GLY A 11 3.51 38.11 -4.03
N GLN A 12 4.60 37.41 -4.39
CA GLN A 12 5.51 37.88 -5.44
C GLN A 12 4.88 37.75 -6.83
N PRO A 13 5.18 38.67 -7.77
CA PRO A 13 4.69 38.56 -9.14
C PRO A 13 5.15 37.27 -9.82
N MET A 14 4.26 36.66 -10.59
CA MET A 14 4.56 35.51 -11.43
C MET A 14 5.39 35.98 -12.63
N THR A 15 6.66 35.56 -12.75
CA THR A 15 7.58 36.02 -13.79
C THR A 15 8.17 34.90 -14.63
N ALA A 16 8.26 33.69 -14.09
CA ALA A 16 8.86 32.55 -14.80
C ALA A 16 8.41 31.23 -14.19
N LEU A 17 8.47 30.17 -15.01
CA LEU A 17 8.38 28.78 -14.59
C LEU A 17 9.77 28.17 -14.43
N HIS A 18 9.95 27.26 -13.48
CA HIS A 18 11.24 26.62 -13.27
C HIS A 18 11.09 25.10 -13.24
N LEU A 19 11.69 24.42 -14.19
CA LEU A 19 11.77 22.96 -14.23
C LEU A 19 12.88 22.47 -13.30
N LEU A 20 12.57 21.59 -12.38
CA LEU A 20 13.52 20.95 -11.47
C LEU A 20 14.30 19.85 -12.19
N ILE A 21 15.61 20.09 -12.41
CA ILE A 21 16.50 19.12 -13.03
C ILE A 21 17.13 18.22 -11.98
N LYS A 22 17.48 18.77 -10.80
CA LYS A 22 18.09 18.06 -9.68
C LYS A 22 17.73 18.76 -8.37
N GLY A 23 17.59 17.99 -7.30
CA GLY A 23 17.33 18.49 -5.96
C GLY A 23 15.85 18.43 -5.58
N LYS A 24 15.53 19.04 -4.43
CA LYS A 24 14.18 19.08 -3.85
C LYS A 24 13.84 20.50 -3.44
N VAL A 25 12.59 20.86 -3.64
CA VAL A 25 12.02 22.15 -3.26
C VAL A 25 10.84 21.95 -2.33
N LEU A 26 10.84 22.65 -1.20
CA LEU A 26 9.70 22.73 -0.30
C LEU A 26 8.71 23.75 -0.87
N VAL A 27 7.48 23.35 -1.01
CA VAL A 27 6.36 24.23 -1.29
C VAL A 27 5.64 24.53 0.01
N GLU A 28 5.47 25.80 0.31
CA GLU A 28 4.80 26.28 1.52
C GLU A 28 3.53 27.03 1.13
N TYR A 29 2.47 26.78 1.87
CA TYR A 29 1.20 27.49 1.76
C TYR A 29 0.55 27.60 3.14
N PRO A 30 -0.40 28.53 3.36
CA PRO A 30 -1.09 28.62 4.64
C PRO A 30 -1.71 27.28 5.03
N GLY A 31 -1.22 26.67 6.09
CA GLY A 31 -1.72 25.41 6.64
C GLY A 31 -0.98 24.15 6.23
N GLY A 32 0.06 24.20 5.38
CA GLY A 32 0.79 23.00 5.04
C GLY A 32 2.02 23.20 4.17
N THR A 33 2.69 22.10 3.94
CA THR A 33 3.85 22.03 3.05
C THR A 33 3.86 20.72 2.27
N TYR A 34 4.43 20.73 1.08
CA TYR A 34 4.76 19.52 0.32
C TYR A 34 6.10 19.70 -0.41
N GLN A 35 6.59 18.65 -1.01
CA GLN A 35 7.89 18.67 -1.67
C GLN A 35 7.75 18.40 -3.17
N LEU A 36 8.51 19.17 -3.95
CA LEU A 36 8.72 18.93 -5.37
C LEU A 36 10.08 18.28 -5.58
N GLY A 37 10.15 17.39 -6.58
CA GLY A 37 11.33 16.65 -6.96
C GLY A 37 11.72 16.84 -8.43
N LYS A 38 12.71 16.09 -8.88
CA LYS A 38 13.16 16.10 -10.28
C LYS A 38 11.97 15.86 -11.25
N GLY A 39 11.84 16.75 -12.24
CA GLY A 39 10.77 16.71 -13.25
C GLY A 39 9.57 17.61 -12.91
N ASP A 40 9.45 18.08 -11.65
CA ASP A 40 8.40 19.03 -11.30
C ASP A 40 8.71 20.44 -11.78
N VAL A 41 7.64 21.21 -12.00
CA VAL A 41 7.71 22.60 -12.48
C VAL A 41 7.19 23.55 -11.42
N ILE A 42 8.07 24.39 -10.88
CA ILE A 42 7.73 25.44 -9.92
C ILE A 42 6.92 26.52 -10.63
N GLY A 43 5.81 26.92 -10.03
CA GLY A 43 4.95 28.00 -10.53
C GLY A 43 3.85 27.53 -11.51
N ILE A 44 3.85 26.27 -11.97
CA ILE A 44 2.86 25.81 -12.97
C ILE A 44 1.41 25.90 -12.45
N CYS A 45 1.20 25.65 -11.16
CA CYS A 45 -0.12 25.77 -10.54
C CYS A 45 -0.62 27.21 -10.44
N GLU A 46 0.25 28.20 -10.63
CA GLU A 46 -0.02 29.60 -10.40
C GLU A 46 0.00 30.44 -11.69
N LEU A 47 0.25 29.77 -12.83
CA LEU A 47 0.50 30.46 -14.10
C LEU A 47 -0.63 31.41 -14.53
N CYS A 48 -1.88 31.05 -14.17
CA CYS A 48 -3.02 31.93 -14.45
C CYS A 48 -3.29 32.95 -13.32
N SER A 49 -2.39 33.07 -12.34
CA SER A 49 -2.44 34.08 -11.29
C SER A 49 -1.41 35.19 -11.55
N GLU A 50 -1.74 36.42 -11.19
CA GLU A 50 -0.80 37.53 -11.30
C GLU A 50 0.35 37.43 -10.30
N VAL A 51 0.14 36.71 -9.21
CA VAL A 51 1.10 36.57 -8.11
C VAL A 51 1.18 35.12 -7.64
N HIS A 52 2.34 34.75 -7.09
CA HIS A 52 2.52 33.47 -6.42
C HIS A 52 1.66 33.36 -5.16
N PHE A 53 0.84 32.35 -5.04
CA PHE A 53 0.11 32.01 -3.83
C PHE A 53 0.74 30.83 -3.07
N LEU A 54 1.82 30.27 -3.61
CA LEU A 54 2.68 29.28 -2.98
C LEU A 54 4.07 29.90 -2.73
N GLY A 55 4.72 29.49 -1.63
CA GLY A 55 6.10 29.82 -1.36
C GLY A 55 7.01 28.66 -1.72
N TYR A 56 8.20 28.95 -2.25
CA TYR A 56 9.13 27.91 -2.69
C TYR A 56 10.51 28.13 -2.08
N ALA A 57 11.07 27.08 -1.45
CA ALA A 57 12.40 27.10 -0.87
C ALA A 57 13.18 25.81 -1.16
N THR A 58 14.45 25.89 -1.47
CA THR A 58 15.29 24.73 -1.74
C THR A 58 15.58 23.95 -0.47
N LEU A 59 15.37 22.63 -0.47
CA LEU A 59 15.69 21.73 0.64
C LEU A 59 17.13 21.20 0.60
N GLU A 60 17.72 21.19 -0.59
CA GLU A 60 19.08 20.72 -0.85
C GLU A 60 19.69 21.53 -2.01
N GLU A 61 20.93 21.21 -2.41
CA GLU A 61 21.53 21.81 -3.61
C GLU A 61 20.69 21.48 -4.84
N THR A 62 20.13 22.49 -5.48
CA THR A 62 19.09 22.37 -6.49
C THR A 62 19.52 23.01 -7.81
N VAL A 63 19.29 22.29 -8.91
CA VAL A 63 19.49 22.79 -10.28
C VAL A 63 18.11 22.94 -10.93
N ILE A 64 17.82 24.16 -11.38
CA ILE A 64 16.58 24.53 -12.07
C ILE A 64 16.87 25.06 -13.46
N LEU A 65 15.99 24.77 -14.41
CA LEU A 65 15.94 25.39 -15.72
C LEU A 65 14.79 26.40 -15.75
N THR A 66 15.11 27.65 -16.03
CA THR A 66 14.16 28.75 -15.96
C THR A 66 13.60 29.08 -17.33
N TYR A 67 12.28 29.14 -17.43
CA TYR A 67 11.54 29.59 -18.60
C TYR A 67 10.85 30.92 -18.27
N PRO A 68 11.06 32.00 -19.02
CA PRO A 68 10.42 33.29 -18.79
C PRO A 68 8.97 33.28 -19.28
N VAL A 69 8.13 32.50 -18.57
CA VAL A 69 6.72 32.27 -18.88
C VAL A 69 5.91 32.82 -17.70
N ASN A 70 5.03 33.78 -17.98
CA ASN A 70 4.17 34.42 -16.99
C ASN A 70 2.68 34.47 -17.42
N SER A 71 2.33 33.84 -18.54
CA SER A 71 0.98 33.77 -19.06
C SER A 71 0.77 32.50 -19.88
N LEU A 72 -0.49 32.17 -20.16
CA LEU A 72 -0.83 31.02 -21.03
C LEU A 72 -0.31 31.24 -22.47
N ASP A 73 -0.33 32.47 -22.99
CA ASP A 73 0.21 32.77 -24.33
C ASP A 73 1.72 32.52 -24.38
N ALA A 74 2.45 32.95 -23.36
CA ALA A 74 3.89 32.71 -23.27
C ALA A 74 4.21 31.20 -23.08
N LEU A 75 3.34 30.46 -22.40
CA LEU A 75 3.46 29.00 -22.29
C LEU A 75 3.21 28.35 -23.65
N ASP A 76 2.21 28.81 -24.39
CA ASP A 76 1.89 28.31 -25.74
C ASP A 76 3.08 28.49 -26.68
N ASP A 77 3.65 29.68 -26.72
CA ASP A 77 4.85 29.98 -27.53
C ASP A 77 6.06 29.09 -27.16
N LEU A 78 6.21 28.77 -25.87
CA LEU A 78 7.24 27.86 -25.41
C LEU A 78 7.01 26.42 -25.89
N LEU A 79 5.79 25.90 -25.69
CA LEU A 79 5.46 24.52 -25.99
C LEU A 79 5.33 24.24 -27.48
N GLN A 80 5.02 25.25 -28.31
CA GLN A 80 5.12 25.13 -29.75
C GLN A 80 6.57 24.97 -30.23
N LYS A 81 7.52 25.61 -29.55
CA LYS A 81 8.96 25.49 -29.85
C LYS A 81 9.59 24.23 -29.26
N HIS A 82 9.07 23.76 -28.15
CA HIS A 82 9.57 22.62 -27.36
C HIS A 82 8.43 21.69 -26.94
N PRO A 83 7.81 20.96 -27.90
CA PRO A 83 6.68 20.09 -27.58
C PRO A 83 7.05 18.93 -26.64
N ASP A 84 8.33 18.53 -26.62
CA ASP A 84 8.89 17.51 -25.76
C ASP A 84 8.74 17.78 -24.26
N VAL A 85 8.64 19.06 -23.84
CA VAL A 85 8.43 19.41 -22.44
C VAL A 85 6.95 19.53 -22.05
N ALA A 86 6.00 19.54 -23.00
CA ALA A 86 4.58 19.71 -22.73
C ALA A 86 4.06 18.65 -21.74
N ARG A 87 4.44 17.40 -21.96
CA ARG A 87 4.08 16.29 -21.07
C ARG A 87 4.62 16.47 -19.66
N LEU A 88 5.85 16.94 -19.49
CA LEU A 88 6.44 17.19 -18.18
C LEU A 88 5.67 18.28 -17.42
N PHE A 89 5.26 19.35 -18.10
CA PHE A 89 4.48 20.41 -17.51
C PHE A 89 3.10 19.92 -17.05
N LEU A 90 2.42 19.15 -17.90
CA LEU A 90 1.13 18.55 -17.56
C LEU A 90 1.23 17.59 -16.38
N LEU A 91 2.19 16.68 -16.38
CA LEU A 91 2.38 15.72 -15.29
C LEU A 91 2.74 16.40 -13.97
N SER A 92 3.55 17.47 -14.02
CA SER A 92 3.87 18.24 -12.83
C SER A 92 2.65 18.99 -12.27
N LEU A 93 1.83 19.59 -13.14
CA LEU A 93 0.57 20.20 -12.75
C LEU A 93 -0.33 19.18 -12.04
N PHE A 94 -0.51 18.05 -12.65
CA PHE A 94 -1.34 16.97 -12.13
C PHE A 94 -0.82 16.43 -10.78
N HIS A 95 0.49 16.19 -10.67
CA HIS A 95 1.12 15.75 -9.44
C HIS A 95 0.86 16.72 -8.27
N GLN A 96 1.04 18.01 -8.51
CA GLN A 96 0.83 19.02 -7.47
C GLN A 96 -0.64 19.15 -7.05
N ILE A 97 -1.56 19.11 -8.00
CA ILE A 97 -3.01 19.13 -7.70
C ILE A 97 -3.41 17.91 -6.87
N ASN A 98 -2.96 16.72 -7.25
CA ASN A 98 -3.28 15.50 -6.49
C ASN A 98 -2.76 15.56 -5.05
N ILE A 99 -1.55 16.07 -4.82
CA ILE A 99 -1.03 16.25 -3.45
C ILE A 99 -1.95 17.19 -2.65
N LEU A 100 -2.38 18.29 -3.23
CA LEU A 100 -3.26 19.24 -2.55
C LEU A 100 -4.64 18.64 -2.25
N LEU A 101 -5.20 17.86 -3.15
CA LEU A 101 -6.47 17.16 -2.97
C LEU A 101 -6.36 16.06 -1.90
N GLU A 102 -5.29 15.26 -1.93
CA GLU A 102 -5.03 14.25 -0.91
C GLU A 102 -4.91 14.87 0.49
N GLN A 103 -4.17 15.96 0.62
CA GLN A 103 -4.05 16.68 1.88
C GLN A 103 -5.38 17.29 2.34
N SER A 104 -6.21 17.72 1.41
CA SER A 104 -7.57 18.18 1.70
C SER A 104 -8.40 17.07 2.31
N TYR A 105 -8.45 15.93 1.65
CA TYR A 105 -9.20 14.77 2.09
C TYR A 105 -8.75 14.26 3.48
N LEU A 106 -7.44 14.14 3.68
CA LEU A 106 -6.88 13.72 4.98
C LEU A 106 -7.24 14.70 6.10
N SER A 107 -7.24 15.98 5.81
CA SER A 107 -7.64 17.01 6.78
C SER A 107 -9.11 16.87 7.14
N GLU A 108 -9.99 16.65 6.17
CA GLU A 108 -11.44 16.45 6.38
C GLU A 108 -11.71 15.22 7.27
N MET A 109 -11.07 14.09 6.97
CA MET A 109 -11.17 12.89 7.79
C MET A 109 -10.73 13.11 9.23
N ASN A 110 -9.64 13.83 9.42
CA ASN A 110 -9.14 14.17 10.77
C ASN A 110 -10.11 15.07 11.52
N CYS A 111 -10.76 16.01 10.84
CA CYS A 111 -11.78 16.87 11.42
C CYS A 111 -12.97 16.09 11.94
N THR A 112 -13.52 15.25 11.10
CA THR A 112 -14.68 14.41 11.46
C THR A 112 -14.37 13.55 12.68
N SER A 113 -13.18 12.94 12.69
CA SER A 113 -12.73 12.12 13.83
C SER A 113 -12.56 12.93 15.11
N LEU A 114 -12.02 14.15 15.01
CA LEU A 114 -11.84 15.04 16.15
C LEU A 114 -13.18 15.45 16.76
N HIS A 115 -14.14 15.83 15.92
CA HIS A 115 -15.49 16.20 16.37
C HIS A 115 -16.18 15.04 17.07
N GLN A 116 -16.12 13.84 16.50
CA GLN A 116 -16.69 12.65 17.13
C GLN A 116 -16.08 12.40 18.52
N ASN A 117 -14.76 12.54 18.67
CA ASN A 117 -14.11 12.37 19.96
C ASN A 117 -14.52 13.45 20.97
N LEU A 118 -14.68 14.69 20.53
CA LEU A 118 -15.17 15.78 21.41
C LEU A 118 -16.61 15.53 21.87
N MET A 119 -17.48 15.10 20.97
CA MET A 119 -18.87 14.76 21.30
C MET A 119 -18.95 13.58 22.27
N GLU A 120 -18.17 12.52 22.05
CA GLU A 120 -18.09 11.39 22.96
C GLU A 120 -17.60 11.79 24.36
N ASP A 121 -16.60 12.65 24.46
CA ASP A 121 -16.09 13.13 25.74
C ASP A 121 -17.09 14.05 26.45
N TYR A 122 -17.84 14.85 25.70
CA TYR A 122 -18.92 15.64 26.25
C TYR A 122 -20.08 14.76 26.78
N GLU A 123 -20.42 13.70 26.08
CA GLU A 123 -21.43 12.74 26.54
C GLU A 123 -20.98 12.01 27.81
N LYS A 124 -19.70 11.61 27.87
CA LYS A 124 -19.10 11.05 29.11
C LYS A 124 -19.15 12.05 30.25
N TYR A 125 -18.88 13.33 30.00
CA TYR A 125 -18.98 14.40 31.00
C TYR A 125 -20.41 14.56 31.47
N ASN A 126 -21.41 14.60 30.57
CA ASN A 126 -22.82 14.66 30.93
C ASN A 126 -23.25 13.46 31.79
N THR A 127 -22.79 12.28 31.45
CA THR A 127 -23.05 11.05 32.22
C THR A 127 -22.46 11.14 33.63
N LEU A 128 -21.26 11.69 33.79
CA LEU A 128 -20.65 11.92 35.11
C LEU A 128 -21.43 12.97 35.92
N CYS A 129 -21.80 14.08 35.29
CA CYS A 129 -22.64 15.10 35.94
C CYS A 129 -23.96 14.54 36.45
N ASN A 130 -24.65 13.74 35.64
CA ASN A 130 -25.87 13.06 36.01
C ASN A 130 -25.66 12.08 37.18
N ARG A 131 -24.57 11.33 37.17
CA ARG A 131 -24.23 10.41 38.27
C ARG A 131 -24.00 11.12 39.60
N TYR A 132 -23.38 12.29 39.56
CA TYR A 132 -23.12 13.10 40.77
C TYR A 132 -24.20 14.14 41.05
N ARG A 133 -25.30 14.14 40.28
CA ARG A 133 -26.42 15.12 40.39
C ARG A 133 -25.94 16.57 40.24
N ILE A 134 -24.96 16.81 39.40
CA ILE A 134 -24.45 18.13 39.05
C ILE A 134 -25.09 18.51 37.71
N GLN A 135 -25.57 19.74 37.59
CA GLN A 135 -26.12 20.23 36.33
C GLN A 135 -24.94 20.42 35.32
N PRO A 136 -24.95 19.76 34.17
CA PRO A 136 -23.89 19.94 33.19
C PRO A 136 -23.90 21.37 32.66
N ARG A 137 -22.72 21.91 32.41
CA ARG A 137 -22.59 23.20 31.72
C ARG A 137 -22.53 22.98 30.22
N VAL A 138 -23.30 23.72 29.47
CA VAL A 138 -23.18 23.84 28.03
C VAL A 138 -22.00 24.76 27.73
N LEU A 139 -21.15 24.34 26.79
CA LEU A 139 -20.04 25.14 26.30
C LEU A 139 -20.45 25.78 24.97
N GLU A 140 -20.53 27.10 24.94
CA GLU A 140 -20.85 27.87 23.73
C GLU A 140 -19.93 27.47 22.55
N ASP A 141 -18.65 27.32 22.84
CA ASP A 141 -17.64 26.90 21.82
C ASP A 141 -17.89 25.48 21.28
N LEU A 142 -18.51 24.59 22.06
CA LEU A 142 -18.85 23.24 21.64
C LEU A 142 -20.11 23.21 20.80
N GLU A 143 -21.09 24.06 21.14
CA GLU A 143 -22.32 24.27 20.36
C GLU A 143 -21.99 24.90 19.00
N GLU A 144 -21.15 25.94 18.97
CA GLU A 144 -20.66 26.54 17.74
C GLU A 144 -19.94 25.50 16.86
N ALA A 145 -19.10 24.64 17.46
CA ALA A 145 -18.42 23.58 16.75
C ALA A 145 -19.38 22.50 16.21
N ALA A 146 -20.40 22.14 17.00
CA ALA A 146 -21.42 21.16 16.60
C ALA A 146 -22.34 21.73 15.51
N ALA A 147 -22.76 23.00 15.63
CA ALA A 147 -23.55 23.69 14.61
C ALA A 147 -22.77 23.83 13.29
N PHE A 148 -21.48 24.10 13.36
CA PHE A 148 -20.62 24.23 12.21
C PHE A 148 -20.49 22.95 11.38
N LEU A 149 -20.41 21.79 12.03
CA LEU A 149 -20.30 20.50 11.36
C LEU A 149 -21.65 19.94 10.88
N GLY A 150 -22.75 20.52 11.31
CA GLY A 150 -24.11 20.19 10.84
C GLY A 150 -24.51 20.93 9.55
N GLU A 151 -23.79 21.96 9.16
CA GLU A 151 -23.91 22.58 7.85
C GLU A 151 -22.90 21.90 6.95
N ASP A 152 -23.24 21.51 5.75
CA ASP A 152 -22.39 20.84 4.72
C ASP A 152 -21.06 21.56 4.41
N SER A 153 -20.47 22.16 5.38
CA SER A 153 -19.18 22.80 5.30
C SER A 153 -18.15 21.90 5.94
N PRO A 154 -17.34 21.43 5.22
CA PRO A 154 -16.44 20.41 5.61
C PRO A 154 -15.27 20.98 6.35
N ASP A 155 -14.80 20.42 7.02
CA ASP A 155 -13.77 20.06 6.34
C ASP A 155 -12.50 20.40 6.76
N THR A 156 -12.25 20.86 7.86
CA THR A 156 -10.95 21.38 7.82
C THR A 156 -10.29 21.45 9.16
N TRP A 157 -9.87 20.37 9.64
CA TRP A 157 -9.18 20.32 10.91
C TRP A 157 -7.76 19.86 10.76
N LEU A 158 -6.83 20.49 11.42
CA LEU A 158 -5.45 20.06 11.36
C LEU A 158 -5.23 18.81 12.21
N ASN A 159 -4.51 17.89 11.62
CA ASN A 159 -3.96 16.73 12.29
C ASN A 159 -3.18 17.14 13.57
N THR A 160 -2.54 18.32 13.54
CA THR A 160 -1.82 18.93 14.67
C THR A 160 -2.70 19.14 15.90
N TYR A 161 -3.98 19.51 15.73
CA TYR A 161 -4.87 19.65 16.87
C TYR A 161 -5.27 18.29 17.44
N TYR A 162 -5.59 17.34 16.58
CA TYR A 162 -5.87 15.97 16.96
C TYR A 162 -4.71 15.33 17.71
N LEU A 163 -3.49 15.49 17.20
CA LEU A 163 -2.26 15.06 17.86
C LEU A 163 -2.05 15.76 19.21
N GLY A 164 -2.37 17.06 19.28
CA GLY A 164 -2.32 17.81 20.53
C GLY A 164 -3.31 17.30 21.56
N LEU A 165 -4.53 16.98 21.17
CA LEU A 165 -5.52 16.36 22.05
C LEU A 165 -5.09 14.95 22.46
N GLN A 166 -4.62 14.12 21.54
CA GLN A 166 -4.12 12.79 21.87
C GLN A 166 -2.94 12.86 22.84
N HIS A 167 -2.03 13.80 22.66
CA HIS A 167 -0.90 14.00 23.56
C HIS A 167 -1.37 14.46 24.94
N PHE A 168 -2.36 15.33 25.00
CA PHE A 168 -2.96 15.80 26.26
C PHE A 168 -3.67 14.66 27.01
N TYR A 169 -4.40 13.79 26.31
CA TYR A 169 -5.12 12.66 26.90
C TYR A 169 -4.23 11.43 27.13
N SER A 170 -3.15 11.29 26.39
CA SER A 170 -2.17 10.20 26.53
C SER A 170 -0.85 10.62 27.21
N GLY A 171 -0.81 11.84 27.75
CA GLY A 171 0.35 12.39 28.45
C GLY A 171 0.90 11.49 29.57
N PRO A 172 2.08 11.77 30.10
CA PRO A 172 2.91 10.82 30.86
C PRO A 172 2.32 10.33 32.18
N GLY A 173 1.06 10.50 32.39
CA GLY A 173 0.38 10.02 33.56
C GLY A 173 -1.01 9.49 33.25
N GLU A 174 -1.27 8.28 33.66
CA GLU A 174 -2.62 7.81 33.93
C GLU A 174 -3.42 8.78 34.80
N GLY A 175 -2.75 9.76 35.40
CA GLY A 175 -3.31 10.90 36.11
C GLY A 175 -4.28 11.74 35.27
N ALA A 176 -4.05 11.92 33.97
CA ALA A 176 -4.98 12.67 33.11
C ALA A 176 -6.31 11.93 32.94
N LYS A 177 -6.30 10.59 32.85
CA LYS A 177 -7.52 9.78 32.77
C LYS A 177 -8.23 9.69 34.12
N ALA A 178 -7.49 9.62 35.22
CA ALA A 178 -8.07 9.69 36.56
C ALA A 178 -8.70 11.06 36.84
N LEU A 179 -8.07 12.13 36.39
CA LEU A 179 -8.60 13.50 36.48
C LEU A 179 -9.87 13.69 35.64
N MET A 180 -10.04 12.98 34.53
CA MET A 180 -11.28 13.00 33.75
C MET A 180 -12.46 12.32 34.45
N SER A 181 -12.25 11.61 35.53
CA SER A 181 -13.33 11.04 36.37
C SER A 181 -14.01 12.11 37.25
N GLU A 182 -13.37 13.26 37.42
CA GLU A 182 -13.92 14.38 38.21
C GLU A 182 -14.63 15.39 37.31
N PRO A 183 -15.93 15.67 37.47
CA PRO A 183 -16.69 16.54 36.56
C PRO A 183 -16.06 17.92 36.33
N GLY A 184 -15.50 18.53 37.36
CA GLY A 184 -14.87 19.84 37.25
C GLY A 184 -13.62 19.87 36.41
N VAL A 185 -12.85 18.81 36.44
CA VAL A 185 -11.62 18.65 35.64
C VAL A 185 -11.98 18.33 34.20
N SER A 186 -12.95 17.44 33.99
CA SER A 186 -13.47 17.12 32.65
C SER A 186 -13.99 18.36 31.93
N MET A 187 -14.70 19.25 32.65
CA MET A 187 -15.17 20.51 32.07
C MET A 187 -14.03 21.45 31.68
N GLY A 188 -13.00 21.55 32.52
CA GLY A 188 -11.81 22.34 32.22
C GLY A 188 -11.07 21.82 30.98
N LEU A 189 -10.98 20.51 30.81
CA LEU A 189 -10.38 19.86 29.65
C LEU A 189 -11.20 20.07 28.38
N LEU A 190 -12.52 19.94 28.47
CA LEU A 190 -13.42 20.17 27.33
C LEU A 190 -13.39 21.64 26.90
N ARG A 191 -13.40 22.57 27.87
CA ARG A 191 -13.27 24.00 27.56
C ARG A 191 -11.96 24.33 26.89
N LYS A 192 -10.85 23.76 27.36
CA LYS A 192 -9.54 23.93 26.70
C LYS A 192 -9.56 23.32 25.30
N GLY A 193 -10.09 22.10 25.16
CA GLY A 193 -10.25 21.43 23.89
C GLY A 193 -11.08 22.24 22.91
N SER A 194 -12.20 22.83 23.33
CA SER A 194 -13.05 23.69 22.50
C SER A 194 -12.37 24.97 22.08
N LEU A 195 -11.58 25.61 22.96
CA LEU A 195 -10.81 26.80 22.61
C LEU A 195 -9.69 26.49 21.62
N ASP A 196 -9.01 25.39 21.81
CA ASP A 196 -7.96 24.93 20.89
C ASP A 196 -8.57 24.50 19.56
N PHE A 197 -9.74 23.86 19.58
CA PHE A 197 -10.55 23.53 18.41
C PHE A 197 -10.89 24.79 17.60
N ARG A 198 -11.42 25.84 18.24
CA ARG A 198 -11.78 27.09 17.58
C ARG A 198 -10.57 27.77 16.91
N LYS A 199 -9.43 27.82 17.61
CA LYS A 199 -8.19 28.37 17.05
C LYS A 199 -7.73 27.58 15.83
N THR A 200 -7.73 26.28 15.96
CA THR A 200 -7.37 25.36 14.89
C THR A 200 -8.31 25.52 13.71
N TYR A 201 -9.60 25.62 13.96
CA TYR A 201 -10.61 25.87 12.95
C TYR A 201 -10.33 27.13 12.14
N THR A 202 -9.95 28.22 12.78
CA THR A 202 -9.63 29.47 12.07
C THR A 202 -8.46 29.27 11.09
N VAL A 203 -7.41 28.60 11.54
CA VAL A 203 -6.25 28.27 10.68
C VAL A 203 -6.67 27.34 9.53
N LEU A 204 -7.59 26.45 9.79
CA LEU A 204 -8.06 25.48 8.78
C LEU A 204 -9.01 26.09 7.78
N ASP A 205 -9.87 27.00 8.21
CA ASP A 205 -10.74 27.74 7.30
C ASP A 205 -9.89 28.54 6.30
N GLU A 206 -8.82 29.18 6.79
CA GLU A 206 -7.85 29.83 5.91
C GLU A 206 -7.17 28.84 4.96
N HIS A 207 -6.75 27.69 5.46
CA HIS A 207 -6.13 26.65 4.68
C HIS A 207 -7.11 26.04 3.63
N PHE A 208 -8.36 25.80 4.03
CA PHE A 208 -9.40 25.30 3.12
C PHE A 208 -9.71 26.31 2.03
N ARG A 209 -9.94 27.58 2.40
CA ARG A 209 -10.16 28.64 1.41
C ARG A 209 -9.01 28.76 0.43
N TYR A 210 -7.79 28.54 0.89
CA TYR A 210 -6.61 28.58 0.04
C TYR A 210 -6.59 27.42 -0.93
N ARG A 211 -6.88 26.20 -0.47
CA ARG A 211 -6.98 25.01 -1.33
C ARG A 211 -8.18 25.04 -2.26
N SER A 212 -9.33 25.51 -1.76
CA SER A 212 -10.52 25.73 -2.59
C SER A 212 -10.25 26.76 -3.67
N ARG A 213 -9.43 27.78 -3.36
CA ARG A 213 -8.98 28.75 -4.37
C ARG A 213 -8.11 28.08 -5.43
N VAL A 214 -7.19 27.21 -5.03
CA VAL A 214 -6.34 26.44 -5.94
C VAL A 214 -7.18 25.46 -6.75
N ALA A 215 -8.03 24.68 -6.11
CA ALA A 215 -8.91 23.72 -6.79
C ALA A 215 -9.95 24.43 -7.68
N GLY A 216 -10.59 25.50 -7.18
CA GLY A 216 -11.54 26.30 -7.90
C GLY A 216 -10.97 26.99 -9.13
N PHE A 217 -9.70 27.33 -9.08
CA PHE A 217 -8.98 27.88 -10.21
C PHE A 217 -8.89 26.90 -11.36
N TYR A 218 -8.81 25.58 -11.07
CA TYR A 218 -8.74 24.54 -12.08
C TYR A 218 -10.09 23.94 -12.47
N PHE A 219 -11.06 23.87 -11.57
CA PHE A 219 -12.31 23.15 -11.78
C PHE A 219 -13.53 24.03 -11.97
N ASN A 220 -13.48 25.29 -11.57
CA ASN A 220 -14.61 26.23 -11.65
C ASN A 220 -14.47 27.30 -12.72
N SER A 221 -13.35 27.37 -13.44
CA SER A 221 -13.17 28.41 -14.44
C SER A 221 -13.95 28.08 -15.72
N THR A 222 -14.46 29.10 -16.33
CA THR A 222 -15.24 29.01 -17.56
C THR A 222 -14.35 29.38 -18.74
N GLY A 223 -13.46 28.46 -19.14
CA GLY A 223 -12.91 28.51 -20.47
C GLY A 223 -11.60 29.24 -20.71
N ASN A 224 -10.70 29.39 -19.70
CA ASN A 224 -9.30 29.82 -19.89
C ASN A 224 -8.40 29.31 -18.76
N ASP A 225 -8.53 28.07 -18.40
CA ASP A 225 -7.68 27.45 -17.42
C ASP A 225 -6.61 26.53 -18.04
N LEU A 226 -5.70 26.04 -17.21
CA LEU A 226 -4.61 25.19 -17.66
C LEU A 226 -5.10 23.87 -18.29
N PHE A 227 -6.26 23.34 -17.90
CA PHE A 227 -6.80 22.11 -18.50
C PHE A 227 -7.32 22.38 -19.91
N ASP A 228 -8.07 23.46 -20.08
CA ASP A 228 -8.52 23.87 -21.42
C ASP A 228 -7.33 24.20 -22.30
N PHE A 229 -6.28 24.81 -21.74
CA PHE A 229 -5.03 25.08 -22.43
C PHE A 229 -4.35 23.79 -22.91
N PHE A 230 -4.11 22.81 -22.02
CA PHE A 230 -3.47 21.56 -22.42
C PHE A 230 -4.32 20.71 -23.36
N THR A 231 -5.64 20.76 -23.24
CA THR A 231 -6.56 20.11 -24.19
C THR A 231 -6.44 20.75 -25.57
N SER A 232 -6.41 22.08 -25.64
CA SER A 232 -6.22 22.83 -26.88
C SER A 232 -4.83 22.64 -27.47
N LEU A 233 -3.82 22.54 -26.63
CA LEU A 233 -2.44 22.24 -27.04
C LEU A 233 -2.35 20.86 -27.69
N TYR A 234 -2.99 19.84 -27.10
CA TYR A 234 -3.08 18.51 -27.69
C TYR A 234 -3.63 18.57 -29.11
N TYR A 235 -4.74 19.30 -29.32
CA TYR A 235 -5.34 19.48 -30.65
C TYR A 235 -4.34 20.06 -31.65
N ARG A 236 -3.55 21.04 -31.24
CA ARG A 236 -2.60 21.69 -32.13
C ARG A 236 -1.36 20.84 -32.43
N LEU A 237 -0.90 20.06 -31.45
CA LEU A 237 0.24 19.16 -31.61
C LEU A 237 -0.15 17.84 -32.29
N GLY A 238 -1.40 17.37 -32.11
CA GLY A 238 -1.86 16.04 -32.52
C GLY A 238 -1.94 15.83 -34.05
N GLN A 239 -1.83 16.87 -34.82
CA GLN A 239 -1.91 16.72 -36.27
C GLN A 239 -0.65 16.09 -36.91
N ASN A 240 0.46 15.93 -36.21
CA ASN A 240 1.71 15.39 -36.77
C ASN A 240 2.69 14.73 -35.78
N ASN A 241 2.33 14.30 -34.54
CA ASN A 241 3.34 13.96 -33.55
C ASN A 241 2.94 12.79 -32.63
N GLU A 242 3.86 11.80 -32.47
CA GLU A 242 3.73 10.67 -31.49
C GLU A 242 3.63 11.16 -30.04
N ASP A 243 4.18 12.33 -29.71
CA ASP A 243 4.10 12.93 -28.37
C ASP A 243 2.68 13.39 -28.00
N ALA A 244 1.82 13.66 -29.00
CA ALA A 244 0.44 14.05 -28.79
C ALA A 244 -0.42 12.90 -28.23
N ASP A 245 -0.19 11.68 -28.66
CA ASP A 245 -0.92 10.51 -28.18
C ASP A 245 -0.64 10.26 -26.69
N SER A 246 0.63 10.46 -26.29
CA SER A 246 1.02 10.38 -24.88
C SER A 246 0.35 11.46 -24.02
N LEU A 247 0.23 12.68 -24.53
CA LEU A 247 -0.44 13.80 -23.86
C LEU A 247 -1.95 13.52 -23.69
N TYR A 248 -2.59 12.96 -24.71
CA TYR A 248 -3.99 12.55 -24.67
C TYR A 248 -4.28 11.49 -23.62
N ILE A 249 -3.43 10.46 -23.57
CA ILE A 249 -3.54 9.40 -22.56
C ILE A 249 -3.39 9.96 -21.15
N ASP A 250 -2.45 10.87 -20.94
CA ASP A 250 -2.25 11.50 -19.64
C ASP A 250 -3.45 12.40 -19.27
N LEU A 251 -4.04 13.15 -20.21
CA LEU A 251 -5.25 13.93 -19.98
C LEU A 251 -6.46 13.05 -19.64
N GLN A 252 -6.64 11.93 -20.32
CA GLN A 252 -7.70 10.97 -19.97
C GLN A 252 -7.54 10.42 -18.56
N ARG A 253 -6.32 10.01 -18.18
CA ARG A 253 -6.01 9.54 -16.83
C ARG A 253 -6.30 10.60 -15.76
N MET A 254 -6.00 11.85 -16.06
CA MET A 254 -6.33 12.97 -15.16
C MET A 254 -7.83 13.07 -14.91
N ILE A 255 -8.64 13.01 -15.97
CA ILE A 255 -10.10 13.04 -15.87
C ILE A 255 -10.60 11.90 -14.98
N GLU A 256 -10.14 10.68 -15.25
CA GLU A 256 -10.55 9.50 -14.49
C GLU A 256 -10.19 9.63 -13.00
N GLN A 257 -8.98 10.10 -12.70
CA GLN A 257 -8.55 10.28 -11.30
C GLN A 257 -9.30 11.41 -10.59
N PHE A 258 -9.69 12.46 -11.28
CA PHE A 258 -10.51 13.52 -10.70
C PHE A 258 -11.95 13.09 -10.46
N GLU A 259 -12.54 12.27 -11.33
CA GLU A 259 -13.89 11.71 -11.12
C GLU A 259 -13.98 10.85 -9.87
N ASP A 260 -12.90 10.08 -9.60
CA ASP A 260 -12.85 9.17 -8.47
C ASP A 260 -12.25 9.79 -7.20
N ASN A 261 -11.82 11.06 -7.27
CA ASN A 261 -11.16 11.71 -6.13
C ASN A 261 -12.16 12.06 -5.03
N PRO A 262 -12.02 11.47 -3.81
CA PRO A 262 -12.94 11.71 -2.72
C PRO A 262 -12.89 13.14 -2.14
N ALA A 263 -11.84 13.90 -2.45
CA ALA A 263 -11.69 15.29 -2.02
C ALA A 263 -12.48 16.29 -2.88
N LEU A 264 -13.05 15.84 -3.98
CA LEU A 264 -13.82 16.67 -4.89
C LEU A 264 -15.32 16.40 -4.73
N ASP A 265 -16.12 17.47 -4.62
CA ASP A 265 -17.58 17.34 -4.64
C ASP A 265 -18.04 16.92 -6.05
N LYS A 266 -18.53 15.69 -6.14
CA LYS A 266 -18.99 15.08 -7.41
C LYS A 266 -20.05 15.92 -8.13
N ASN A 267 -20.88 16.65 -7.40
CA ASN A 267 -21.93 17.49 -8.00
C ASN A 267 -21.36 18.78 -8.59
N GLN A 268 -20.36 19.36 -7.94
CA GLN A 268 -19.72 20.61 -8.39
C GLN A 268 -18.81 20.37 -9.59
N ILE A 269 -18.10 19.24 -9.62
CA ILE A 269 -17.14 18.95 -10.70
C ILE A 269 -17.75 18.21 -11.89
N ALA A 270 -18.92 17.54 -11.72
CA ALA A 270 -19.53 16.71 -12.77
C ALA A 270 -19.74 17.47 -14.08
N ALA A 271 -20.22 18.70 -14.02
CA ALA A 271 -20.41 19.55 -15.19
C ALA A 271 -19.08 19.90 -15.86
N ARG A 272 -18.02 20.13 -15.07
CA ARG A 272 -16.69 20.48 -15.57
C ARG A 272 -16.00 19.26 -16.19
N ILE A 273 -16.07 18.12 -15.54
CA ILE A 273 -15.54 16.86 -16.08
C ILE A 273 -16.25 16.46 -17.37
N LYS A 274 -17.57 16.64 -17.41
CA LYS A 274 -18.35 16.39 -18.63
C LYS A 274 -17.90 17.31 -19.76
N SER A 275 -17.78 18.62 -19.52
CA SER A 275 -17.29 19.58 -20.50
C SER A 275 -15.87 19.24 -20.97
N PHE A 276 -15.00 18.81 -20.04
CA PHE A 276 -13.63 18.43 -20.36
C PHE A 276 -13.57 17.17 -21.23
N ARG A 277 -14.42 16.16 -20.96
CA ARG A 277 -14.58 14.97 -21.80
C ARG A 277 -15.14 15.31 -23.18
N GLU A 278 -16.16 16.15 -23.22
CA GLU A 278 -16.74 16.60 -24.48
C GLU A 278 -15.70 17.34 -25.31
N ASN A 279 -14.96 18.28 -24.72
CA ASN A 279 -13.86 18.98 -25.38
C ASN A 279 -12.80 18.03 -25.90
N LEU A 280 -12.38 17.07 -25.08
CA LEU A 280 -11.38 16.08 -25.44
C LEU A 280 -11.88 15.16 -26.58
N SER A 281 -13.17 14.79 -26.59
CA SER A 281 -13.78 13.96 -27.65
C SER A 281 -13.96 14.70 -28.98
N HIS A 282 -14.27 16.01 -28.92
CA HIS A 282 -14.42 16.83 -30.14
C HIS A 282 -13.09 17.19 -30.80
N ILE A 283 -11.99 17.06 -30.08
CA ILE A 283 -10.67 17.49 -30.53
C ILE A 283 -9.90 16.39 -31.27
N SER A 284 -10.38 15.17 -31.31
CA SER A 284 -9.71 14.07 -31.99
C SER A 284 -10.05 14.05 -33.50
N PRO A 285 -9.19 14.57 -34.37
CA PRO A 285 -9.42 14.46 -35.84
C PRO A 285 -9.18 13.04 -36.36
N HIS A 286 -8.60 12.16 -35.56
CA HIS A 286 -8.52 10.72 -35.83
C HIS A 286 -9.79 9.96 -35.44
N ASN A 287 -10.71 10.57 -34.65
CA ASN A 287 -11.85 9.87 -34.09
C ASN A 287 -13.10 9.79 -34.95
N GLU A 288 -13.22 10.46 -36.08
CA GLU A 288 -14.26 10.04 -37.05
C GLU A 288 -13.92 8.73 -37.75
N LYS A 289 -12.63 8.43 -37.95
CA LYS A 289 -12.16 7.09 -38.32
C LYS A 289 -11.87 6.20 -37.12
N ALA A 290 -11.36 6.74 -35.99
CA ALA A 290 -11.09 6.00 -34.80
C ALA A 290 -12.36 5.63 -34.01
N GLY A 291 -13.42 6.41 -34.06
CA GLY A 291 -14.72 6.02 -33.48
C GLY A 291 -15.36 4.85 -34.23
N GLU A 292 -15.18 4.76 -35.57
CA GLU A 292 -15.53 3.57 -36.32
C GLU A 292 -14.46 2.44 -36.16
N GLU A 293 -13.18 2.80 -36.09
CA GLU A 293 -12.09 1.85 -35.83
C GLU A 293 -12.06 1.40 -34.35
N GLU A 294 -12.28 2.28 -33.38
CA GLU A 294 -12.42 1.91 -31.97
C GLU A 294 -13.68 1.10 -31.71
N SER A 295 -14.80 1.45 -32.31
CA SER A 295 -15.99 0.61 -32.32
C SER A 295 -15.73 -0.70 -33.03
N GLY A 296 -14.98 -0.70 -34.12
CA GLY A 296 -14.56 -1.89 -34.85
C GLY A 296 -13.54 -2.72 -34.08
N VAL A 297 -12.54 -2.11 -33.42
CA VAL A 297 -11.54 -2.77 -32.57
C VAL A 297 -12.20 -3.31 -31.31
N ASN A 298 -13.03 -2.52 -30.64
CA ASN A 298 -13.78 -2.98 -29.47
C ASN A 298 -14.77 -4.11 -29.83
N ALA A 299 -15.42 -4.04 -30.99
CA ALA A 299 -16.26 -5.11 -31.50
C ALA A 299 -15.44 -6.37 -31.85
N ALA A 300 -14.24 -6.23 -32.40
CA ALA A 300 -13.34 -7.34 -32.68
C ALA A 300 -12.82 -7.98 -31.39
N ILE A 301 -12.41 -7.17 -30.40
CA ILE A 301 -12.02 -7.62 -29.05
C ILE A 301 -13.18 -8.36 -28.41
N MET A 302 -14.38 -7.82 -28.44
CA MET A 302 -15.56 -8.48 -27.86
C MET A 302 -15.92 -9.75 -28.60
N GLN A 303 -15.76 -9.79 -29.93
CA GLN A 303 -15.95 -11.02 -30.69
C GLN A 303 -14.93 -12.12 -30.31
N GLU A 304 -13.68 -11.73 -30.05
CA GLU A 304 -12.65 -12.63 -29.54
C GLU A 304 -12.98 -13.13 -28.11
N LEU A 305 -13.50 -12.23 -27.25
CA LEU A 305 -13.89 -12.56 -25.88
C LEU A 305 -15.20 -13.34 -25.77
N MET A 306 -16.15 -13.15 -26.69
CA MET A 306 -17.43 -13.90 -26.72
C MET A 306 -17.26 -15.41 -26.86
N GLY A 307 -16.14 -15.88 -27.33
CA GLY A 307 -15.77 -17.29 -27.40
C GLY A 307 -14.73 -17.71 -26.36
N SER A 308 -14.39 -16.84 -25.41
CA SER A 308 -13.21 -17.02 -24.52
C SER A 308 -13.20 -18.38 -23.79
N LEU A 309 -14.33 -18.81 -23.24
CA LEU A 309 -14.42 -20.12 -22.60
C LEU A 309 -14.16 -21.27 -23.59
N ASN A 310 -14.68 -21.20 -24.81
CA ASN A 310 -14.40 -22.20 -25.82
C ASN A 310 -12.91 -22.23 -26.17
N THR A 311 -12.33 -21.05 -26.42
CA THR A 311 -10.89 -20.92 -26.73
C THR A 311 -10.02 -21.48 -25.59
N ILE A 312 -10.37 -21.23 -24.34
CA ILE A 312 -9.65 -21.76 -23.16
C ILE A 312 -9.77 -23.29 -23.12
N LEU A 313 -10.97 -23.83 -23.31
CA LEU A 313 -11.23 -25.27 -23.25
C LEU A 313 -10.57 -26.01 -24.42
N GLU A 314 -10.66 -25.47 -25.64
CA GLU A 314 -9.95 -26.01 -26.81
C GLU A 314 -8.43 -25.97 -26.63
N TYR A 315 -7.91 -24.86 -26.08
CA TYR A 315 -6.49 -24.73 -25.80
C TYR A 315 -6.02 -25.74 -24.77
N ALA A 316 -6.81 -26.01 -23.73
CA ALA A 316 -6.55 -27.02 -22.72
C ALA A 316 -6.61 -28.46 -23.27
N GLY A 317 -7.12 -28.67 -24.50
CA GLY A 317 -7.34 -29.98 -25.07
C GLY A 317 -8.46 -30.74 -24.35
N SER A 318 -9.39 -30.04 -23.73
CA SER A 318 -10.48 -30.59 -22.95
C SER A 318 -11.72 -30.81 -23.83
N ASP A 319 -11.72 -31.87 -24.64
CA ASP A 319 -12.84 -32.25 -25.52
C ASP A 319 -13.92 -33.08 -24.81
N GLY A 320 -14.07 -32.92 -23.48
CA GLY A 320 -14.86 -33.85 -22.73
C GLY A 320 -15.93 -33.25 -21.82
N ASP A 321 -16.57 -34.15 -21.10
CA ASP A 321 -17.67 -33.91 -20.16
C ASP A 321 -17.30 -32.85 -19.09
N ALA A 322 -16.00 -32.69 -18.73
CA ALA A 322 -15.51 -31.72 -17.76
C ALA A 322 -15.71 -30.28 -18.23
N ALA A 323 -15.49 -29.99 -19.51
CA ALA A 323 -15.69 -28.67 -20.11
C ALA A 323 -17.15 -28.26 -20.15
N VAL A 324 -18.01 -29.22 -20.49
CA VAL A 324 -19.47 -29.03 -20.50
C VAL A 324 -19.98 -28.84 -19.08
N ALA A 325 -19.45 -29.59 -18.11
CA ALA A 325 -19.81 -29.51 -16.70
C ALA A 325 -19.41 -28.12 -16.14
N PHE A 326 -18.16 -27.64 -16.34
CA PHE A 326 -17.71 -26.34 -15.90
C PHE A 326 -18.61 -25.23 -16.43
N ARG A 327 -18.96 -25.25 -17.72
CA ARG A 327 -19.86 -24.24 -18.33
C ARG A 327 -21.27 -24.30 -17.69
N GLN A 328 -21.81 -25.47 -17.47
CA GLN A 328 -23.14 -25.62 -16.84
C GLN A 328 -23.11 -25.12 -15.39
N ASP A 329 -22.09 -25.46 -14.66
CA ASP A 329 -21.92 -25.05 -13.26
C ASP A 329 -21.69 -23.56 -13.11
N VAL A 330 -20.93 -22.92 -14.02
CA VAL A 330 -20.79 -21.45 -14.07
C VAL A 330 -22.14 -20.78 -14.31
N ASN A 331 -22.91 -21.24 -15.27
CA ASN A 331 -24.24 -20.68 -15.55
C ASN A 331 -25.22 -20.88 -14.37
N ALA A 332 -25.18 -22.05 -13.73
CA ALA A 332 -25.96 -22.29 -12.53
C ALA A 332 -25.56 -21.37 -11.36
N TYR A 333 -24.28 -21.13 -11.21
CA TYR A 333 -23.77 -20.20 -10.18
C TYR A 333 -24.17 -18.76 -10.46
N LYS A 334 -24.08 -18.27 -11.72
CA LYS A 334 -24.57 -16.95 -12.13
C LYS A 334 -26.04 -16.74 -11.73
N ALA A 335 -26.89 -17.72 -11.97
CA ALA A 335 -28.31 -17.64 -11.61
C ALA A 335 -28.55 -17.58 -10.09
N MET A 336 -27.61 -18.04 -9.28
CA MET A 336 -27.69 -17.96 -7.80
C MET A 336 -27.17 -16.64 -7.25
N VAL A 337 -26.21 -16.00 -7.92
CA VAL A 337 -25.59 -14.72 -7.47
C VAL A 337 -26.57 -13.55 -7.51
N ASP A 338 -27.54 -13.57 -8.42
CA ASP A 338 -28.60 -12.57 -8.48
C ASP A 338 -29.56 -12.59 -7.29
N LYS A 339 -29.46 -13.60 -6.42
CA LYS A 339 -30.25 -13.70 -5.19
C LYS A 339 -29.50 -13.07 -4.01
N SER A 340 -30.20 -12.33 -3.18
CA SER A 340 -29.64 -11.56 -2.05
C SER A 340 -28.98 -12.42 -0.95
N SER A 341 -29.09 -13.74 -0.98
CA SER A 341 -28.40 -14.64 -0.05
C SER A 341 -28.02 -15.94 -0.74
N MET A 342 -26.75 -16.34 -0.55
CA MET A 342 -26.25 -17.62 -1.02
C MET A 342 -26.63 -18.71 0.00
N ASP A 343 -27.37 -19.72 -0.43
CA ASP A 343 -27.74 -20.89 0.36
C ASP A 343 -26.59 -21.93 0.40
N ASP A 344 -26.83 -23.03 1.11
CA ASP A 344 -25.83 -24.10 1.23
C ASP A 344 -25.47 -24.75 -0.12
N ASP A 345 -26.41 -24.78 -1.06
CA ASP A 345 -26.18 -25.33 -2.40
C ASP A 345 -25.31 -24.41 -3.25
N GLY A 346 -25.48 -23.10 -3.14
CA GLY A 346 -24.59 -22.11 -3.75
C GLY A 346 -23.15 -22.20 -3.21
N ILE A 347 -23.01 -22.43 -1.90
CA ILE A 347 -21.68 -22.63 -1.28
C ILE A 347 -21.02 -23.92 -1.78
N ARG A 348 -21.79 -25.02 -1.94
CA ARG A 348 -21.28 -26.28 -2.48
C ARG A 348 -20.86 -26.14 -3.94
N LEU A 349 -21.69 -25.50 -4.76
CA LEU A 349 -21.41 -25.25 -6.17
C LEU A 349 -20.16 -24.40 -6.35
N ARG A 350 -19.99 -23.32 -5.55
CA ARG A 350 -18.77 -22.50 -5.55
C ARG A 350 -17.52 -23.30 -5.25
N LYS A 351 -17.56 -24.19 -4.24
CA LYS A 351 -16.41 -25.05 -3.92
C LYS A 351 -16.08 -26.01 -5.07
N LYS A 352 -17.09 -26.55 -5.71
CA LYS A 352 -16.93 -27.43 -6.88
C LYS A 352 -16.28 -26.66 -8.03
N LEU A 353 -16.83 -25.50 -8.38
CA LEU A 353 -16.29 -24.64 -9.43
C LEU A 353 -14.86 -24.16 -9.16
N THR A 354 -14.52 -23.90 -7.90
CA THR A 354 -13.14 -23.56 -7.52
C THR A 354 -12.18 -24.71 -7.84
N ALA A 355 -12.55 -25.94 -7.54
CA ALA A 355 -11.74 -27.11 -7.86
C ALA A 355 -11.60 -27.31 -9.37
N GLU A 356 -12.71 -27.23 -10.11
CA GLU A 356 -12.75 -27.34 -11.57
C GLU A 356 -11.91 -26.24 -12.26
N PHE A 357 -11.98 -25.01 -11.75
CA PHE A 357 -11.14 -23.90 -12.26
C PHE A 357 -9.64 -24.20 -12.13
N TYR A 358 -9.19 -24.67 -10.96
CA TYR A 358 -7.78 -24.96 -10.77
C TYR A 358 -7.31 -26.21 -11.49
N GLU A 359 -8.19 -27.17 -11.71
CA GLU A 359 -7.94 -28.32 -12.60
C GLU A 359 -7.75 -27.83 -14.05
N LEU A 360 -8.65 -26.99 -14.55
CA LEU A 360 -8.54 -26.37 -15.87
C LEU A 360 -7.28 -25.51 -15.97
N TYR A 361 -6.96 -24.74 -14.92
CA TYR A 361 -5.75 -23.93 -14.87
C TYR A 361 -4.48 -24.78 -15.05
N SER A 362 -4.45 -25.95 -14.41
CA SER A 362 -3.32 -26.88 -14.53
C SER A 362 -3.15 -27.40 -15.97
N LEU A 363 -4.25 -27.76 -16.62
CA LEU A 363 -4.23 -28.22 -18.02
C LEU A 363 -3.80 -27.12 -18.99
N VAL A 364 -4.34 -25.89 -18.78
CA VAL A 364 -3.95 -24.73 -19.59
C VAL A 364 -2.48 -24.42 -19.40
N PHE A 365 -1.98 -24.41 -18.17
CA PHE A 365 -0.55 -24.16 -17.89
C PHE A 365 0.35 -25.21 -18.57
N GLU A 366 0.04 -26.49 -18.42
CA GLU A 366 0.79 -27.58 -19.07
C GLU A 366 0.85 -27.39 -20.60
N ARG A 367 -0.27 -26.96 -21.19
CA ARG A 367 -0.32 -26.68 -22.62
C ARG A 367 0.58 -25.52 -23.04
N THR A 368 0.72 -24.48 -22.20
CA THR A 368 1.61 -23.33 -22.50
C THR A 368 3.07 -23.73 -22.60
N THR A 369 3.48 -24.78 -21.89
CA THR A 369 4.86 -25.30 -21.97
C THR A 369 5.14 -26.08 -23.25
N ALA A 370 4.09 -26.58 -23.91
CA ALA A 370 4.18 -27.38 -25.14
C ALA A 370 3.91 -26.54 -26.41
N VAL A 371 3.16 -25.45 -26.32
CA VAL A 371 2.72 -24.62 -27.47
C VAL A 371 3.27 -23.18 -27.28
N PRO A 372 4.10 -22.70 -28.20
CA PRO A 372 4.74 -21.38 -28.05
C PRO A 372 3.76 -20.20 -28.16
N TYR A 373 2.62 -20.37 -28.83
CA TYR A 373 1.62 -19.32 -28.98
C TYR A 373 0.49 -19.47 -27.95
N ILE A 374 0.25 -18.41 -27.17
CA ILE A 374 -0.82 -18.35 -26.19
C ILE A 374 -1.84 -17.31 -26.67
N PRO A 375 -3.09 -17.72 -26.99
CA PRO A 375 -4.16 -16.78 -27.36
C PRO A 375 -4.44 -15.79 -26.23
N LEU A 376 -4.85 -14.56 -26.55
CA LEU A 376 -5.12 -13.51 -25.57
C LEU A 376 -6.18 -13.89 -24.51
N PRO A 377 -7.31 -14.55 -24.87
CA PRO A 377 -8.25 -15.03 -23.86
C PRO A 377 -7.63 -16.04 -22.87
N VAL A 378 -6.68 -16.86 -23.32
CA VAL A 378 -5.93 -17.79 -22.46
C VAL A 378 -4.96 -17.02 -21.56
N LYS A 379 -4.28 -15.99 -22.09
CA LYS A 379 -3.46 -15.10 -21.24
C LYS A 379 -4.30 -14.40 -20.16
N MET A 380 -5.47 -13.86 -20.50
CA MET A 380 -6.39 -13.27 -19.52
C MET A 380 -6.75 -14.27 -18.41
N PHE A 381 -7.07 -15.52 -18.80
CA PHE A 381 -7.35 -16.58 -17.84
C PHE A 381 -6.18 -16.88 -16.91
N LEU A 382 -4.97 -16.95 -17.44
CA LEU A 382 -3.75 -17.23 -16.66
C LEU A 382 -3.39 -16.08 -15.68
N TYR A 383 -3.61 -14.82 -16.09
CA TYR A 383 -3.24 -13.66 -15.26
C TYR A 383 -4.34 -13.22 -14.31
N PHE A 384 -5.57 -13.22 -14.76
CA PHE A 384 -6.70 -12.62 -14.02
C PHE A 384 -7.73 -13.64 -13.54
N GLY A 385 -7.69 -14.86 -14.03
CA GLY A 385 -8.72 -15.87 -13.78
C GLY A 385 -9.82 -15.88 -14.83
N TYR A 386 -10.88 -16.61 -14.59
CA TYR A 386 -12.01 -16.67 -15.50
C TYR A 386 -12.81 -15.38 -15.46
N VAL A 387 -12.75 -14.62 -16.55
CA VAL A 387 -13.48 -13.37 -16.73
C VAL A 387 -14.75 -13.66 -17.52
N ASP A 388 -15.89 -13.30 -16.93
CA ASP A 388 -17.21 -13.47 -17.55
C ASP A 388 -17.77 -12.11 -17.98
N GLU A 389 -18.07 -12.00 -19.26
CA GLU A 389 -18.54 -10.74 -19.87
C GLU A 389 -19.92 -10.29 -19.39
N ASP A 390 -20.81 -11.24 -19.07
CA ASP A 390 -22.16 -10.93 -18.58
C ASP A 390 -22.11 -10.26 -17.20
N LEU A 391 -21.07 -10.56 -16.40
CA LEU A 391 -20.88 -10.03 -15.04
C LEU A 391 -19.95 -8.85 -15.01
N ALA A 392 -18.87 -8.91 -15.77
CA ALA A 392 -17.86 -7.86 -15.81
C ALA A 392 -18.31 -6.62 -16.57
N GLY A 393 -19.14 -6.81 -17.58
CA GLY A 393 -19.49 -5.79 -18.55
C GLY A 393 -18.39 -5.55 -19.59
N THR A 394 -18.79 -5.07 -20.75
CA THR A 394 -17.92 -4.86 -21.92
C THR A 394 -16.70 -3.99 -21.59
N ALA A 395 -16.89 -2.88 -20.87
CA ALA A 395 -15.82 -1.95 -20.56
C ALA A 395 -14.69 -2.56 -19.70
N ASN A 396 -15.05 -3.37 -18.68
CA ASN A 396 -14.07 -4.05 -17.84
C ASN A 396 -13.36 -5.18 -18.59
N CYS A 397 -14.06 -5.92 -19.43
CA CYS A 397 -13.46 -6.94 -20.29
C CYS A 397 -12.42 -6.34 -21.23
N ILE A 398 -12.73 -5.23 -21.89
CA ILE A 398 -11.80 -4.51 -22.77
C ILE A 398 -10.60 -3.97 -21.98
N LYS A 399 -10.82 -3.42 -20.79
CA LYS A 399 -9.72 -2.97 -19.92
C LYS A 399 -8.76 -4.10 -19.57
N LEU A 400 -9.27 -5.25 -19.14
CA LEU A 400 -8.44 -6.42 -18.80
C LEU A 400 -7.71 -6.97 -20.02
N TYR A 401 -8.37 -7.02 -21.16
CA TYR A 401 -7.78 -7.43 -22.41
C TYR A 401 -6.62 -6.53 -22.82
N ASN A 402 -6.79 -5.21 -22.76
CA ASN A 402 -5.74 -4.24 -23.07
C ASN A 402 -4.57 -4.32 -22.08
N LEU A 403 -4.85 -4.57 -20.80
CA LEU A 403 -3.81 -4.79 -19.80
C LEU A 403 -2.94 -6.00 -20.15
N VAL A 404 -3.55 -7.12 -20.55
CA VAL A 404 -2.82 -8.33 -20.95
C VAL A 404 -1.98 -8.09 -22.21
N CYS A 405 -2.49 -7.34 -23.18
CA CYS A 405 -1.75 -6.98 -24.38
C CYS A 405 -0.50 -6.13 -24.08
N GLY A 406 -0.56 -5.28 -23.04
CA GLY A 406 0.53 -4.40 -22.62
C GLY A 406 1.45 -5.01 -21.55
N MET A 407 1.15 -6.20 -21.04
CA MET A 407 2.02 -6.87 -20.07
C MET A 407 3.21 -7.49 -20.79
N GLU A 408 4.36 -6.86 -20.65
CA GLU A 408 5.62 -7.51 -21.00
C GLU A 408 5.91 -8.66 -20.03
N ASP A 409 6.54 -9.72 -20.53
CA ASP A 409 6.96 -10.89 -19.74
C ASP A 409 8.14 -10.55 -18.78
N SER A 410 8.13 -9.36 -18.18
CA SER A 410 9.21 -8.89 -17.33
C SER A 410 8.98 -9.28 -15.87
N GLU A 411 9.89 -10.12 -15.37
CA GLU A 411 10.06 -10.38 -13.94
C GLU A 411 10.43 -9.07 -13.22
N SER A 412 9.58 -8.59 -12.31
CA SER A 412 9.94 -7.47 -11.46
C SER A 412 10.11 -7.93 -10.02
N PHE A 413 11.35 -7.93 -9.56
CA PHE A 413 11.77 -7.96 -8.15
C PHE A 413 10.87 -8.75 -7.18
N GLY A 414 10.81 -10.08 -7.31
CA GLY A 414 10.14 -10.94 -6.33
C GLY A 414 8.61 -10.86 -6.32
N VAL A 415 8.00 -10.19 -7.30
CA VAL A 415 6.55 -10.18 -7.50
C VAL A 415 6.22 -10.93 -8.78
N TYR A 416 5.45 -12.01 -8.63
CA TYR A 416 5.10 -12.92 -9.71
C TYR A 416 3.58 -13.00 -9.86
N THR A 417 3.07 -13.05 -11.09
CA THR A 417 1.74 -13.64 -11.31
C THR A 417 1.82 -15.14 -11.07
N LEU A 418 0.70 -15.81 -10.83
CA LEU A 418 0.70 -17.26 -10.68
C LEU A 418 1.37 -17.95 -11.90
N TYR A 419 1.05 -17.48 -13.10
CA TYR A 419 1.65 -18.01 -14.33
C TYR A 419 3.18 -17.90 -14.33
N HIS A 420 3.72 -16.71 -14.06
CA HIS A 420 5.18 -16.49 -14.02
C HIS A 420 5.85 -17.27 -12.89
N TRP A 421 5.18 -17.42 -11.75
CA TRP A 421 5.68 -18.24 -10.66
C TRP A 421 5.86 -19.70 -11.05
N LEU A 422 4.82 -20.28 -11.65
CA LEU A 422 4.88 -21.67 -12.12
C LEU A 422 5.88 -21.86 -13.26
N LEU A 423 6.01 -20.85 -14.13
CA LEU A 423 7.01 -20.85 -15.20
C LEU A 423 8.43 -20.78 -14.64
N ALA A 424 8.68 -19.99 -13.59
CA ALA A 424 9.96 -19.93 -12.91
C ALA A 424 10.34 -21.28 -12.27
N ILE A 425 9.38 -22.02 -11.73
CA ILE A 425 9.59 -23.40 -11.23
C ILE A 425 9.88 -24.36 -12.40
N TYR A 426 9.09 -24.27 -13.48
CA TYR A 426 9.29 -25.10 -14.66
C TYR A 426 10.68 -24.93 -15.26
N ASN A 427 11.18 -23.70 -15.32
CA ASN A 427 12.52 -23.36 -15.84
C ASN A 427 13.65 -23.59 -14.83
N GLY A 428 13.35 -24.04 -13.61
CA GLY A 428 14.34 -24.27 -12.56
C GLY A 428 14.91 -23.01 -11.90
N ALA A 429 14.33 -21.83 -12.18
CA ALA A 429 14.73 -20.56 -11.55
C ALA A 429 14.25 -20.48 -10.08
N LYS A 430 13.18 -21.20 -9.75
CA LYS A 430 12.65 -21.32 -8.39
C LYS A 430 12.39 -22.78 -8.04
N GLU A 431 12.59 -23.14 -6.78
CA GLU A 431 12.20 -24.45 -6.27
C GLU A 431 10.77 -24.42 -5.74
N PRO A 432 10.03 -25.53 -5.85
CA PRO A 432 8.68 -25.65 -5.30
C PRO A 432 8.65 -25.34 -3.81
N SER A 433 7.51 -24.85 -3.36
CA SER A 433 7.23 -24.63 -1.95
C SER A 433 7.16 -25.95 -1.17
N ARG A 434 7.54 -25.96 0.09
CA ARG A 434 7.32 -27.11 0.95
C ARG A 434 5.83 -27.29 1.25
N ASN A 435 5.39 -28.52 1.34
CA ASN A 435 4.00 -28.85 1.68
C ASN A 435 3.69 -28.56 3.16
N GLU A 436 2.48 -28.86 3.60
CA GLU A 436 2.05 -28.67 4.99
C GLU A 436 2.82 -29.51 6.02
N PHE A 437 3.47 -30.60 5.57
CA PHE A 437 4.32 -31.48 6.40
C PHE A 437 5.80 -31.06 6.39
N ASP A 438 6.11 -29.88 5.87
CA ASP A 438 7.47 -29.34 5.74
C ASP A 438 8.40 -30.22 4.87
N GLU A 439 7.83 -30.93 3.89
CA GLU A 439 8.54 -31.72 2.89
C GLU A 439 8.75 -30.90 1.62
N ASP A 440 9.96 -30.89 1.06
CA ASP A 440 10.21 -30.41 -0.30
C ASP A 440 9.82 -31.47 -1.33
N PHE A 441 9.92 -31.10 -2.60
CA PHE A 441 9.57 -32.02 -3.69
C PHE A 441 10.38 -33.32 -3.62
N THR A 442 11.68 -33.22 -3.38
CA THR A 442 12.56 -34.41 -3.28
C THR A 442 12.19 -35.27 -2.07
N ASP A 443 12.03 -34.66 -0.88
CA ASP A 443 11.57 -35.37 0.32
C ASP A 443 10.23 -36.11 0.05
N TYR A 444 9.30 -35.44 -0.64
CA TYR A 444 7.97 -35.97 -0.96
C TYR A 444 8.04 -37.21 -1.88
N ILE A 445 8.74 -37.13 -3.00
CA ILE A 445 8.80 -38.24 -3.96
C ILE A 445 9.56 -39.45 -3.39
N HIS A 446 10.65 -39.20 -2.63
CA HIS A 446 11.35 -40.28 -1.94
C HIS A 446 10.48 -40.98 -0.88
N LYS A 447 9.63 -40.22 -0.16
CA LYS A 447 8.66 -40.80 0.77
C LYS A 447 7.61 -41.61 0.08
N GLN A 448 7.12 -41.18 -1.11
CA GLN A 448 6.21 -41.98 -1.93
C GLN A 448 6.85 -43.31 -2.37
N LYS A 449 8.15 -43.31 -2.72
CA LYS A 449 8.89 -44.55 -3.00
C LYS A 449 8.97 -45.46 -1.77
N LEU A 450 9.35 -44.87 -0.60
CA LEU A 450 9.43 -45.64 0.65
C LEU A 450 8.10 -46.28 1.04
N ASN A 451 6.97 -45.62 0.76
CA ASN A 451 5.63 -46.12 0.99
C ASN A 451 5.15 -47.16 -0.07
N GLY A 452 5.99 -47.47 -1.06
CA GLY A 452 5.67 -48.44 -2.11
C GLY A 452 4.74 -47.89 -3.22
N ASN A 453 4.50 -46.60 -3.22
CA ASN A 453 3.65 -45.92 -4.21
C ASN A 453 4.36 -45.62 -5.55
N LEU A 454 5.71 -45.62 -5.54
CA LEU A 454 6.56 -45.35 -6.71
C LEU A 454 7.66 -46.41 -6.83
N SER A 455 7.91 -46.87 -8.05
CA SER A 455 9.08 -47.65 -8.41
C SER A 455 10.30 -46.77 -8.60
N GLU A 456 11.51 -47.33 -8.62
CA GLU A 456 12.76 -46.61 -8.84
C GLU A 456 12.81 -45.93 -10.21
N ALA A 457 12.27 -46.58 -11.24
CA ALA A 457 12.19 -46.02 -12.59
C ALA A 457 11.22 -44.79 -12.64
N GLN A 458 10.09 -44.89 -11.96
CA GLN A 458 9.16 -43.75 -11.85
C GLN A 458 9.73 -42.59 -11.05
N LEU A 459 10.49 -42.87 -9.98
CA LEU A 459 11.18 -41.83 -9.23
C LEU A 459 12.14 -41.03 -10.12
N ALA A 460 13.02 -41.73 -10.88
CA ALA A 460 13.96 -41.08 -11.76
C ALA A 460 13.30 -40.23 -12.87
N VAL A 461 12.13 -40.64 -13.36
CA VAL A 461 11.35 -39.85 -14.32
C VAL A 461 10.81 -38.59 -13.64
N LEU A 462 10.20 -38.68 -12.45
CA LEU A 462 9.65 -37.55 -11.73
C LEU A 462 10.72 -36.54 -11.29
N GLU A 463 11.90 -37.01 -10.90
CA GLU A 463 13.04 -36.13 -10.56
C GLU A 463 13.53 -35.30 -11.74
N SER A 464 13.48 -35.87 -12.95
CA SER A 464 13.97 -35.22 -14.17
C SER A 464 12.91 -34.38 -14.89
N ASP A 465 11.63 -34.56 -14.57
CA ASP A 465 10.53 -33.87 -15.23
C ASP A 465 10.17 -32.54 -14.55
N PRO A 466 10.38 -31.39 -15.22
CA PRO A 466 10.03 -30.09 -14.66
C PRO A 466 8.56 -29.93 -14.32
N MET A 467 7.67 -30.57 -15.12
CA MET A 467 6.24 -30.48 -14.90
C MET A 467 5.79 -31.16 -13.60
N SER A 468 6.50 -32.20 -13.19
CA SER A 468 6.27 -32.85 -11.90
C SER A 468 6.48 -31.92 -10.71
N LYS A 469 7.47 -31.02 -10.78
CA LYS A 469 7.71 -29.96 -9.77
C LYS A 469 6.58 -28.93 -9.76
N VAL A 470 6.11 -28.54 -10.93
CA VAL A 470 4.98 -27.59 -11.07
C VAL A 470 3.71 -28.21 -10.53
N ASN A 471 3.41 -29.45 -10.86
CA ASN A 471 2.23 -30.17 -10.35
C ASN A 471 2.24 -30.32 -8.83
N TYR A 472 3.42 -30.54 -8.26
CA TYR A 472 3.59 -30.55 -6.80
C TYR A 472 3.28 -29.19 -6.18
N GLU A 473 3.79 -28.09 -6.76
CA GLU A 473 3.49 -26.73 -6.31
C GLU A 473 2.01 -26.41 -6.39
N MET A 474 1.37 -26.66 -7.55
CA MET A 474 -0.07 -26.42 -7.76
C MET A 474 -0.94 -27.19 -6.77
N LYS A 475 -0.64 -28.46 -6.55
CA LYS A 475 -1.36 -29.31 -5.59
C LYS A 475 -1.35 -28.76 -4.18
N ASN A 476 -0.24 -28.18 -3.76
CA ASN A 476 -0.10 -27.64 -2.39
C ASN A 476 -0.61 -26.20 -2.27
N MET A 477 -0.49 -25.41 -3.34
CA MET A 477 -0.83 -23.99 -3.37
C MET A 477 -2.33 -23.73 -3.51
N PHE A 478 -2.99 -24.40 -4.46
CA PHE A 478 -4.39 -24.10 -4.81
C PHE A 478 -5.38 -24.22 -3.65
N PRO A 479 -5.29 -25.21 -2.75
CA PRO A 479 -6.18 -25.27 -1.59
C PRO A 479 -6.08 -24.07 -0.65
N GLN A 480 -4.95 -23.35 -0.66
CA GLN A 480 -4.72 -22.20 0.22
C GLN A 480 -5.47 -20.94 -0.22
N VAL A 481 -5.91 -20.87 -1.46
CA VAL A 481 -6.65 -19.72 -2.02
C VAL A 481 -7.92 -19.43 -1.23
N ASN A 482 -8.55 -20.44 -0.70
CA ASN A 482 -9.74 -20.28 0.15
C ASN A 482 -9.48 -19.44 1.42
N LYS A 483 -8.22 -19.32 1.86
CA LYS A 483 -7.84 -18.48 3.00
C LYS A 483 -7.79 -17.01 2.66
N MET A 484 -7.73 -16.65 1.39
CA MET A 484 -7.63 -15.28 0.89
C MET A 484 -9.01 -14.64 0.69
N THR A 485 -10.04 -15.45 0.55
CA THR A 485 -11.40 -15.02 0.25
C THR A 485 -12.32 -15.10 1.48
N CYS A 486 -13.44 -14.41 1.42
CA CYS A 486 -14.45 -14.43 2.46
C CYS A 486 -15.78 -14.91 1.85
N GLY A 487 -16.20 -16.10 2.19
CA GLY A 487 -17.50 -16.74 1.95
C GLY A 487 -18.34 -16.38 0.73
N ARG A 488 -18.49 -15.11 0.41
CA ARG A 488 -19.33 -14.61 -0.68
C ARG A 488 -18.57 -14.27 -1.97
N ILE A 489 -17.26 -14.23 -1.93
CA ILE A 489 -16.40 -13.85 -3.05
C ILE A 489 -16.00 -15.09 -3.83
N SER A 490 -16.05 -15.02 -5.17
CA SER A 490 -15.57 -16.08 -6.04
C SER A 490 -14.05 -16.22 -5.96
N THR A 491 -13.57 -17.48 -6.00
CA THR A 491 -12.14 -17.81 -6.03
C THR A 491 -11.64 -18.18 -7.44
N PHE A 492 -12.48 -18.08 -8.46
CA PHE A 492 -12.14 -18.47 -9.83
C PHE A 492 -12.51 -17.43 -10.89
N CYS A 493 -13.43 -16.52 -10.58
CA CYS A 493 -13.80 -15.41 -11.45
C CYS A 493 -13.65 -14.10 -10.68
N PRO A 494 -12.77 -13.19 -11.09
CA PRO A 494 -12.47 -11.98 -10.32
C PRO A 494 -13.66 -11.04 -10.19
N LEU A 495 -14.56 -11.05 -11.17
CA LEU A 495 -15.71 -10.15 -11.23
C LEU A 495 -17.02 -10.81 -10.79
N PHE A 496 -16.97 -12.09 -10.42
CA PHE A 496 -18.12 -12.87 -10.02
C PHE A 496 -18.28 -12.85 -8.48
N SER A 497 -19.10 -11.95 -7.97
CA SER A 497 -19.32 -11.76 -6.53
C SER A 497 -20.81 -11.73 -6.23
N ALA A 498 -21.22 -12.38 -5.14
CA ALA A 498 -22.60 -12.37 -4.65
C ALA A 498 -23.13 -10.95 -4.30
N ASP A 499 -22.21 -10.02 -3.96
CA ASP A 499 -22.55 -8.69 -3.51
C ASP A 499 -22.20 -7.60 -4.57
N ASN A 500 -21.81 -7.97 -5.77
CA ASN A 500 -21.26 -7.04 -6.79
C ASN A 500 -20.20 -6.10 -6.23
N VAL A 501 -19.30 -6.64 -5.40
CA VAL A 501 -18.37 -5.87 -4.58
C VAL A 501 -17.29 -5.19 -5.43
N LEU A 502 -16.99 -5.75 -6.60
CA LEU A 502 -16.01 -5.20 -7.54
C LEU A 502 -16.66 -4.17 -8.45
N LYS A 503 -17.00 -3.01 -7.88
CA LYS A 503 -17.56 -1.88 -8.65
C LYS A 503 -16.50 -1.10 -9.43
N ASP A 504 -15.25 -1.12 -8.96
CA ASP A 504 -14.13 -0.42 -9.58
C ASP A 504 -12.93 -1.36 -9.73
N LEU A 505 -12.67 -1.72 -10.98
CA LEU A 505 -11.56 -2.60 -11.35
C LEU A 505 -10.20 -1.96 -11.04
N ASN A 506 -10.07 -0.65 -11.26
CA ASN A 506 -8.78 0.03 -11.11
C ASN A 506 -8.34 0.10 -9.65
N SER A 507 -9.28 0.29 -8.72
CA SER A 507 -8.96 0.32 -7.28
C SER A 507 -8.65 -1.06 -6.70
N ALA A 508 -9.20 -2.12 -7.30
CA ALA A 508 -9.00 -3.49 -6.82
C ALA A 508 -7.76 -4.17 -7.43
N LEU A 509 -7.31 -3.74 -8.62
CA LEU A 509 -6.17 -4.35 -9.30
C LEU A 509 -4.87 -4.05 -8.58
N VAL A 510 -4.17 -5.11 -8.17
CA VAL A 510 -2.86 -5.01 -7.50
C VAL A 510 -1.75 -4.96 -8.56
N THR A 511 -0.95 -3.90 -8.52
CA THR A 511 0.19 -3.72 -9.41
C THR A 511 1.52 -3.94 -8.68
N THR A 512 2.54 -4.33 -9.42
CA THR A 512 3.91 -4.45 -8.91
C THR A 512 4.41 -3.13 -8.31
N ALA A 513 4.08 -2.01 -8.94
CA ALA A 513 4.46 -0.68 -8.45
C ALA A 513 3.85 -0.35 -7.08
N GLN A 514 2.59 -0.73 -6.84
CA GLN A 514 1.96 -0.55 -5.53
C GLN A 514 2.65 -1.39 -4.45
N ILE A 515 3.00 -2.64 -4.76
CA ILE A 515 3.72 -3.52 -3.83
C ILE A 515 5.11 -2.96 -3.51
N SER A 516 5.86 -2.54 -4.52
CA SER A 516 7.19 -1.95 -4.35
C SER A 516 7.13 -0.67 -3.50
N LYS A 517 6.19 0.23 -3.78
CA LYS A 517 5.97 1.46 -2.99
C LYS A 517 5.60 1.14 -1.53
N ALA A 518 4.79 0.12 -1.30
CA ALA A 518 4.43 -0.30 0.06
C ALA A 518 5.64 -0.86 0.81
N PHE A 519 6.49 -1.64 0.16
CA PHE A 519 7.74 -2.13 0.79
C PHE A 519 8.74 -1.01 1.08
N GLU A 520 8.88 -0.04 0.18
CA GLU A 520 9.68 1.15 0.43
C GLU A 520 9.16 1.93 1.64
N MET A 521 7.85 2.12 1.74
CA MET A 521 7.21 2.74 2.90
C MET A 521 7.50 1.95 4.19
N ILE A 522 7.37 0.64 4.18
CA ILE A 522 7.68 -0.20 5.33
C ILE A 522 9.16 -0.07 5.73
N LYS A 523 10.08 -0.17 4.77
CA LYS A 523 11.53 -0.02 5.01
C LYS A 523 11.90 1.38 5.52
N SER A 524 11.17 2.41 5.14
CA SER A 524 11.39 3.78 5.63
C SER A 524 11.07 3.95 7.12
N ILE A 525 10.33 3.00 7.71
CA ILE A 525 9.96 2.98 9.14
C ILE A 525 10.69 1.87 9.89
N ASP A 526 10.63 0.65 9.39
CA ASP A 526 11.37 -0.51 9.90
C ASP A 526 12.38 -0.98 8.86
N TYR A 527 13.59 -0.45 8.91
CA TYR A 527 14.63 -0.85 7.97
C TYR A 527 15.07 -2.32 8.12
N SER A 528 14.79 -2.90 9.28
CA SER A 528 15.14 -4.29 9.56
C SER A 528 14.06 -5.31 9.15
N ALA A 529 12.95 -4.85 8.55
CA ALA A 529 11.77 -5.66 8.25
C ALA A 529 12.08 -7.00 7.56
N PHE A 530 13.03 -6.99 6.63
CA PHE A 530 13.41 -8.16 5.84
C PHE A 530 14.80 -8.72 6.19
N TYR A 531 15.39 -8.27 7.30
CA TYR A 531 16.69 -8.75 7.75
C TYR A 531 16.57 -9.79 8.86
N ARG A 532 17.42 -10.80 8.81
CA ARG A 532 17.59 -11.77 9.88
C ARG A 532 19.04 -11.83 10.33
N GLU A 533 19.23 -12.14 11.59
CA GLU A 533 20.53 -12.49 12.15
C GLU A 533 20.95 -13.89 11.66
N SER A 534 22.18 -14.01 11.22
CA SER A 534 22.80 -15.25 10.77
C SER A 534 24.25 -15.31 11.22
N LEU A 535 24.77 -16.52 11.47
CA LEU A 535 26.21 -16.70 11.64
C LEU A 535 26.89 -16.51 10.27
N ASP A 536 28.00 -15.77 10.28
CA ASP A 536 28.86 -15.69 9.08
C ASP A 536 29.72 -16.94 8.99
N TYR A 537 29.21 -17.96 8.30
CA TYR A 537 29.92 -19.23 8.13
C TYR A 537 31.09 -19.14 7.15
N GLU A 538 31.03 -18.22 6.19
CA GLU A 538 32.07 -18.07 5.16
C GLU A 538 33.37 -17.52 5.73
N ASN A 539 33.28 -16.67 6.74
CA ASN A 539 34.41 -15.98 7.36
C ASN A 539 34.68 -16.43 8.80
N MET A 540 34.11 -17.56 9.23
CA MET A 540 34.13 -18.01 10.63
C MET A 540 35.56 -18.25 11.14
N ASP A 541 36.47 -18.74 10.30
CA ASP A 541 37.87 -18.98 10.69
C ASP A 541 38.62 -17.66 10.99
N ALA A 542 38.30 -16.60 10.26
CA ALA A 542 38.89 -15.28 10.40
C ALA A 542 38.23 -14.39 11.44
N MET A 543 36.90 -14.40 11.50
CA MET A 543 36.09 -13.52 12.33
C MET A 543 35.60 -14.16 13.63
N GLY A 544 35.70 -15.50 13.73
CA GLY A 544 35.06 -16.22 14.84
C GLY A 544 33.55 -16.35 14.65
N LYS A 545 32.82 -16.61 15.73
CA LYS A 545 31.37 -16.76 15.70
C LYS A 545 30.67 -15.37 15.70
N GLU A 546 30.91 -14.60 14.65
CA GLU A 546 30.20 -13.33 14.48
C GLU A 546 28.84 -13.54 13.82
N THR A 547 27.87 -12.77 14.32
CA THR A 547 26.53 -12.71 13.75
C THR A 547 26.40 -11.47 12.88
N ILE A 548 25.81 -11.65 11.72
CA ILE A 548 25.56 -10.61 10.72
C ILE A 548 24.07 -10.60 10.34
N HIS A 549 23.59 -9.47 9.86
CA HIS A 549 22.24 -9.34 9.36
C HIS A 549 22.22 -9.51 7.82
N LEU A 550 21.43 -10.47 7.36
CA LEU A 550 21.24 -10.73 5.93
C LEU A 550 19.81 -10.40 5.53
N GLU A 551 19.67 -9.75 4.38
CA GLU A 551 18.35 -9.42 3.82
C GLU A 551 17.75 -10.67 3.14
N PHE A 552 16.47 -10.92 3.43
CA PHE A 552 15.66 -11.97 2.84
C PHE A 552 14.32 -11.40 2.42
N MET A 553 14.24 -10.92 1.19
CA MET A 553 12.96 -10.47 0.63
C MET A 553 12.05 -11.66 0.36
N PRO A 554 10.77 -11.59 0.72
CA PRO A 554 9.80 -12.63 0.38
C PRO A 554 9.43 -12.57 -1.11
N ASP A 555 9.16 -13.72 -1.70
CA ASP A 555 8.49 -13.79 -3.00
C ASP A 555 7.00 -13.49 -2.82
N ILE A 556 6.44 -12.65 -3.69
CA ILE A 556 5.01 -12.34 -3.72
C ILE A 556 4.38 -12.95 -4.95
N ILE A 557 3.32 -13.71 -4.73
CA ILE A 557 2.61 -14.41 -5.78
C ILE A 557 1.18 -13.87 -5.86
N LEU A 558 0.85 -13.29 -7.02
CA LEU A 558 -0.48 -12.76 -7.31
C LEU A 558 -1.35 -13.87 -7.88
N MET A 559 -2.33 -14.31 -7.10
CA MET A 559 -3.28 -15.33 -7.50
C MET A 559 -4.38 -14.73 -8.39
N PRO A 560 -4.80 -15.40 -9.45
CA PRO A 560 -5.80 -14.92 -10.40
C PRO A 560 -7.23 -15.03 -9.82
N ASN A 561 -7.50 -14.30 -8.75
CA ASN A 561 -8.79 -14.32 -8.05
C ASN A 561 -9.09 -12.97 -7.40
N VAL A 562 -10.25 -12.87 -6.75
CA VAL A 562 -10.62 -11.78 -5.86
C VAL A 562 -10.34 -12.19 -4.43
N GLY A 563 -9.74 -11.31 -3.64
CA GLY A 563 -9.50 -11.55 -2.23
C GLY A 563 -9.60 -10.31 -1.37
N ILE A 564 -9.69 -10.53 -0.07
CA ILE A 564 -9.79 -9.46 0.94
C ILE A 564 -8.56 -9.40 1.85
N ARG A 565 -7.67 -10.38 1.76
CA ARG A 565 -6.45 -10.42 2.58
C ARG A 565 -5.34 -11.19 1.88
N GLY A 566 -4.10 -10.80 2.15
CA GLY A 566 -2.93 -11.61 1.81
C GLY A 566 -2.71 -12.74 2.82
N VAL A 567 -1.96 -13.75 2.41
CA VAL A 567 -1.64 -14.94 3.21
C VAL A 567 -0.14 -15.21 3.16
N MET A 568 0.45 -15.48 4.31
CA MET A 568 1.81 -16.02 4.40
C MET A 568 1.78 -17.49 3.98
N TRP A 569 2.23 -17.78 2.74
CA TRP A 569 2.24 -19.13 2.20
C TRP A 569 3.38 -19.97 2.75
N GLN A 570 4.57 -19.42 2.73
CA GLN A 570 5.76 -20.08 3.28
C GLN A 570 6.37 -19.20 4.38
N GLU A 571 6.30 -19.70 5.60
CA GLU A 571 7.03 -19.13 6.72
C GLU A 571 8.51 -19.53 6.64
N ILE A 572 9.38 -18.75 7.26
CA ILE A 572 10.84 -18.93 7.22
C ILE A 572 11.37 -19.67 8.44
N GLU A 573 10.68 -20.69 8.89
CA GLU A 573 11.08 -21.47 10.07
C GLU A 573 11.41 -22.95 9.72
N GLY A 574 11.98 -23.68 10.64
CA GLY A 574 12.32 -25.08 10.48
C GLY A 574 13.31 -25.33 9.34
N LYS A 575 12.99 -26.25 8.46
CA LYS A 575 13.78 -26.57 7.24
C LYS A 575 13.74 -25.42 6.22
N ARG A 576 12.72 -24.52 6.28
CA ARG A 576 12.56 -23.35 5.40
C ARG A 576 13.48 -22.20 5.74
N ARG A 577 14.27 -22.31 6.78
CA ARG A 577 15.08 -21.19 7.31
C ARG A 577 16.06 -20.56 6.30
N ASN A 578 16.45 -21.28 5.29
CA ASN A 578 17.37 -20.79 4.26
C ASN A 578 16.66 -20.40 2.95
N THR A 579 15.33 -20.46 2.92
CA THR A 579 14.53 -20.06 1.78
C THR A 579 13.86 -18.71 2.06
N PRO A 580 13.61 -17.88 1.04
CA PRO A 580 12.76 -16.72 1.17
C PRO A 580 11.36 -17.11 1.67
N GLY A 581 10.71 -16.22 2.39
CA GLY A 581 9.28 -16.36 2.65
C GLY A 581 8.48 -16.18 1.37
N ARG A 582 7.24 -16.68 1.34
CA ARG A 582 6.35 -16.53 0.19
C ARG A 582 5.00 -16.03 0.66
N MET A 583 4.51 -15.01 -0.01
CA MET A 583 3.24 -14.35 0.31
C MET A 583 2.30 -14.45 -0.87
N PHE A 584 1.03 -14.76 -0.61
CA PHE A 584 -0.03 -14.71 -1.61
C PHE A 584 -0.87 -13.46 -1.45
N PHE A 585 -1.15 -12.84 -2.60
CA PHE A 585 -2.19 -11.83 -2.75
C PHE A 585 -3.10 -12.19 -3.92
N SER A 586 -4.34 -11.76 -3.84
CA SER A 586 -5.22 -11.78 -4.99
C SER A 586 -4.83 -10.68 -5.96
N VAL A 587 -4.87 -10.97 -7.26
CA VAL A 587 -4.65 -9.93 -8.28
C VAL A 587 -5.69 -8.81 -8.18
N PHE A 588 -6.90 -9.14 -7.70
CA PHE A 588 -7.93 -8.18 -7.32
C PHE A 588 -8.12 -8.18 -5.81
N HIS A 589 -7.64 -7.14 -5.15
CA HIS A 589 -7.66 -7.01 -3.70
C HIS A 589 -8.67 -5.95 -3.26
N MET A 590 -9.60 -6.34 -2.38
CA MET A 590 -10.75 -5.53 -2.00
C MET A 590 -10.49 -4.58 -0.83
N GLU A 591 -9.42 -4.82 -0.07
CA GLU A 591 -9.00 -3.97 1.04
C GLU A 591 -7.76 -3.14 0.66
N ASP A 592 -7.40 -2.18 1.51
CA ASP A 592 -6.18 -1.40 1.31
C ASP A 592 -4.94 -2.30 1.27
N ILE A 593 -4.25 -2.28 0.13
CA ILE A 593 -3.07 -3.12 -0.12
C ILE A 593 -1.92 -2.76 0.84
N ASN A 594 -1.77 -1.49 1.21
CA ASN A 594 -0.71 -1.06 2.11
C ASN A 594 -0.90 -1.68 3.50
N THR A 595 -2.10 -1.59 4.06
CA THR A 595 -2.43 -2.20 5.35
C THR A 595 -2.26 -3.73 5.32
N SER A 596 -2.68 -4.36 4.22
CA SER A 596 -2.55 -5.81 4.04
C SER A 596 -1.08 -6.23 3.96
N LEU A 597 -0.23 -5.49 3.26
CA LEU A 597 1.21 -5.74 3.18
C LEU A 597 1.92 -5.47 4.51
N VAL A 598 1.57 -4.39 5.22
CA VAL A 598 2.11 -4.12 6.55
C VAL A 598 1.76 -5.25 7.53
N ARG A 599 0.54 -5.76 7.48
CA ARG A 599 0.13 -6.91 8.31
C ARG A 599 0.97 -8.15 7.99
N LEU A 600 1.11 -8.51 6.72
CA LEU A 600 1.91 -9.68 6.32
C LEU A 600 3.40 -9.50 6.63
N THR A 601 3.93 -8.29 6.43
CA THR A 601 5.30 -7.98 6.84
C THR A 601 5.47 -8.12 8.35
N GLY A 602 4.47 -7.76 9.15
CA GLY A 602 4.46 -8.01 10.58
C GLY A 602 4.50 -9.51 10.92
N GLU A 603 3.74 -10.35 10.22
CA GLU A 603 3.81 -11.81 10.38
C GLU A 603 5.20 -12.34 9.98
N PHE A 604 5.74 -11.86 8.87
CA PHE A 604 7.08 -12.21 8.40
C PHE A 604 8.15 -11.76 9.39
N ARG A 605 8.06 -10.52 9.90
CA ARG A 605 8.99 -9.97 10.88
C ARG A 605 8.98 -10.76 12.19
N TRP A 606 7.82 -11.24 12.63
CA TRP A 606 7.74 -12.14 13.77
C TRP A 606 8.62 -13.39 13.58
N GLU A 607 8.54 -14.02 12.41
CA GLU A 607 9.36 -15.21 12.09
C GLU A 607 10.85 -14.87 12.00
N MET A 608 11.19 -13.69 11.45
CA MET A 608 12.56 -13.18 11.43
C MET A 608 13.12 -12.96 12.84
N CYS A 609 12.33 -12.38 13.73
CA CYS A 609 12.72 -12.16 15.14
C CYS A 609 12.89 -13.47 15.92
N LYS A 610 12.06 -14.48 15.67
CA LYS A 610 12.27 -15.83 16.21
C LYS A 610 13.67 -16.37 15.88
N ARG A 611 14.15 -16.09 14.67
CA ARG A 611 15.48 -16.54 14.22
C ARG A 611 16.62 -15.78 14.84
N ILE A 612 16.45 -14.48 15.07
CA ILE A 612 17.41 -13.67 15.81
C ILE A 612 17.68 -14.30 17.18
N GLN A 613 16.63 -14.84 17.81
CA GLN A 613 16.69 -15.49 19.12
C GLN A 613 17.18 -16.95 19.07
N GLY A 614 17.35 -17.54 17.90
CA GLY A 614 17.76 -18.92 17.71
C GLY A 614 16.76 -19.96 18.23
N SER A 615 17.26 -21.10 18.74
CA SER A 615 16.42 -22.18 19.26
C SER A 615 15.65 -21.83 20.53
N ARG A 616 16.04 -20.76 21.21
CA ARG A 616 15.44 -20.32 22.48
C ARG A 616 14.43 -19.19 22.33
N TRP A 617 13.97 -18.93 21.12
CA TRP A 617 13.08 -17.83 20.83
C TRP A 617 11.77 -17.82 21.66
N ASN A 618 11.30 -18.97 22.09
CA ASN A 618 10.09 -19.11 22.90
C ASN A 618 10.38 -19.48 24.37
N ASP A 619 11.63 -19.47 24.80
CA ASP A 619 12.00 -19.72 26.18
C ASP A 619 11.66 -18.49 27.02
N ILE A 620 10.70 -18.63 27.91
CA ILE A 620 10.19 -17.56 28.77
C ILE A 620 11.25 -17.11 29.81
N SER A 621 12.19 -18.00 30.14
CA SER A 621 13.27 -17.69 31.06
C SER A 621 14.36 -16.82 30.46
N GLU A 622 14.44 -16.78 29.14
CA GLU A 622 15.40 -15.95 28.39
C GLU A 622 14.74 -14.73 27.76
N ARG A 623 15.52 -13.68 27.57
CA ARG A 623 15.02 -12.47 26.92
C ARG A 623 14.80 -12.73 25.42
N SER A 624 13.56 -12.93 25.03
CA SER A 624 13.12 -13.18 23.66
C SER A 624 11.90 -12.33 23.32
N LEU A 625 11.53 -12.26 22.05
CA LEU A 625 10.30 -11.59 21.65
C LEU A 625 9.07 -12.17 22.36
N THR A 626 9.02 -13.49 22.52
CA THR A 626 7.94 -14.18 23.24
C THR A 626 7.95 -13.84 24.72
N SER A 627 9.12 -13.84 25.37
CA SER A 627 9.23 -13.47 26.79
C SER A 627 8.86 -12.01 27.03
N GLU A 628 9.24 -11.11 26.14
CA GLU A 628 8.87 -9.68 26.24
C GLU A 628 7.34 -9.50 26.17
N TYR A 629 6.63 -10.19 25.26
CA TYR A 629 5.17 -10.15 25.20
C TYR A 629 4.51 -10.87 26.38
N PHE A 630 5.09 -11.96 26.87
CA PHE A 630 4.60 -12.63 28.07
C PHE A 630 4.71 -11.71 29.30
N ASP A 631 5.87 -11.08 29.50
CA ASP A 631 6.09 -10.14 30.61
C ASP A 631 5.18 -8.91 30.48
N TYR A 632 5.00 -8.37 29.28
CA TYR A 632 4.06 -7.30 28.99
C TYR A 632 2.64 -7.63 29.48
N ILE A 633 2.14 -8.81 29.11
CA ILE A 633 0.80 -9.27 29.52
C ILE A 633 0.72 -9.50 31.02
N GLN A 634 1.74 -10.14 31.63
CA GLN A 634 1.79 -10.40 33.09
C GLN A 634 1.86 -9.10 33.87
N PHE A 635 2.65 -8.14 33.40
CA PHE A 635 2.73 -6.81 34.03
C PHE A 635 1.33 -6.17 34.10
N TYR A 636 0.58 -6.17 33.02
CA TYR A 636 -0.76 -5.59 33.00
C TYR A 636 -1.78 -6.40 33.81
N ARG A 637 -1.64 -7.71 33.91
CA ARG A 637 -2.54 -8.55 34.73
C ARG A 637 -2.30 -8.38 36.21
N LYS A 638 -1.04 -8.28 36.64
CA LYS A 638 -0.62 -8.26 38.04
C LYS A 638 -0.47 -6.85 38.60
N ASN A 639 -0.41 -5.84 37.79
CA ASN A 639 -0.24 -4.48 38.28
C ASN A 639 -1.53 -3.97 38.93
N HIS A 640 -1.45 -3.75 40.25
CA HIS A 640 -2.60 -3.27 41.05
C HIS A 640 -2.89 -1.78 40.81
N ASP A 641 -1.91 -1.01 40.37
CA ASP A 641 -2.03 0.43 40.13
C ASP A 641 -2.77 0.77 38.80
N LEU A 642 -3.00 -0.25 37.95
CA LEU A 642 -3.78 -0.07 36.75
C LEU A 642 -5.28 -0.10 37.03
N SER A 643 -6.01 0.85 36.44
CA SER A 643 -7.46 0.88 36.48
C SER A 643 -8.06 -0.41 35.88
N SER A 644 -9.25 -0.78 36.36
CA SER A 644 -10.00 -1.92 35.80
C SER A 644 -10.23 -1.77 34.32
N GLU A 645 -10.43 -0.55 33.82
CA GLU A 645 -10.63 -0.22 32.41
C GLU A 645 -9.36 -0.49 31.59
N ALA A 646 -8.18 -0.08 32.06
CA ALA A 646 -6.90 -0.36 31.38
C ALA A 646 -6.64 -1.86 31.31
N LYS A 647 -6.93 -2.61 32.37
CA LYS A 647 -6.83 -4.08 32.38
C LYS A 647 -7.80 -4.71 31.39
N GLU A 648 -9.05 -4.23 31.33
CA GLU A 648 -10.06 -4.76 30.41
C GLU A 648 -9.72 -4.43 28.94
N LYS A 649 -9.17 -3.26 28.64
CA LYS A 649 -8.70 -2.90 27.31
C LYS A 649 -7.61 -3.84 26.81
N ILE A 650 -6.68 -4.22 27.65
CA ILE A 650 -5.62 -5.18 27.29
C ILE A 650 -6.19 -6.59 27.17
N ARG A 651 -7.10 -6.98 28.07
CA ARG A 651 -7.80 -8.25 27.99
C ARG A 651 -8.59 -8.36 26.67
N SER A 652 -9.36 -7.34 26.32
CA SER A 652 -10.10 -7.27 25.05
C SER A 652 -9.16 -7.29 23.85
N SER A 653 -8.00 -6.63 23.94
CA SER A 653 -6.98 -6.66 22.89
C SER A 653 -6.40 -8.07 22.73
N LEU A 654 -6.10 -8.76 23.84
CA LEU A 654 -5.60 -10.12 23.82
C LEU A 654 -6.64 -11.12 23.30
N GLN A 655 -7.91 -10.97 23.69
CA GLN A 655 -9.01 -11.79 23.16
C GLN A 655 -9.20 -11.60 21.67
N ARG A 656 -9.15 -10.35 21.18
CA ARG A 656 -9.18 -10.04 19.73
C ARG A 656 -8.01 -10.64 18.98
N ALA A 657 -6.86 -10.76 19.62
CA ALA A 657 -5.68 -11.46 19.11
C ALA A 657 -5.71 -12.98 19.38
N LYS A 658 -6.88 -13.54 19.68
CA LYS A 658 -7.07 -14.98 19.95
C LYS A 658 -6.08 -15.56 20.98
N ASN A 659 -5.65 -14.74 21.95
CA ASN A 659 -4.60 -15.03 22.92
C ASN A 659 -3.23 -15.39 22.31
N SER A 660 -2.97 -15.02 21.07
CA SER A 660 -1.71 -15.25 20.37
C SER A 660 -0.77 -14.06 20.53
N PHE A 661 0.48 -14.31 20.94
CA PHE A 661 1.53 -13.29 20.99
C PHE A 661 1.89 -12.78 19.59
N LYS A 662 1.90 -13.68 18.58
CA LYS A 662 2.12 -13.33 17.18
C LYS A 662 1.08 -12.31 16.70
N GLU A 663 -0.19 -12.58 16.94
CA GLU A 663 -1.27 -11.66 16.54
C GLU A 663 -1.20 -10.31 17.29
N MET A 664 -0.77 -10.31 18.55
CA MET A 664 -0.54 -9.06 19.26
C MET A 664 0.61 -8.28 18.65
N PHE A 665 1.73 -8.94 18.38
CA PHE A 665 2.88 -8.32 17.73
C PHE A 665 2.49 -7.73 16.34
N VAL A 666 1.77 -8.49 15.52
CA VAL A 666 1.32 -8.04 14.20
C VAL A 666 0.45 -6.78 14.31
N ARG A 667 -0.45 -6.71 15.29
CA ARG A 667 -1.26 -5.51 15.53
C ARG A 667 -0.42 -4.33 15.98
N ASP A 668 0.52 -4.55 16.88
CA ASP A 668 1.44 -3.51 17.31
C ASP A 668 2.35 -3.07 16.17
N TYR A 669 2.75 -3.99 15.28
CA TYR A 669 3.52 -3.70 14.07
C TYR A 669 2.75 -2.82 13.08
N ILE A 670 1.47 -3.10 12.86
CA ILE A 670 0.61 -2.24 12.04
C ILE A 670 0.58 -0.81 12.61
N ILE A 671 0.40 -0.68 13.92
CA ILE A 671 0.42 0.63 14.58
C ILE A 671 1.80 1.28 14.46
N TRP A 672 2.87 0.49 14.61
CA TRP A 672 4.24 0.94 14.50
C TRP A 672 4.53 1.58 13.14
N VAL A 673 4.21 0.86 12.08
CA VAL A 673 4.48 1.31 10.71
C VAL A 673 3.56 2.43 10.28
N LEU A 674 2.24 2.30 10.48
CA LEU A 674 1.28 3.25 9.93
C LEU A 674 1.15 4.54 10.77
N PHE A 675 1.46 4.50 12.08
CA PHE A 675 1.23 5.63 12.96
C PHE A 675 2.48 6.10 13.69
N GLU A 676 3.17 5.23 14.43
CA GLU A 676 4.34 5.61 15.24
C GLU A 676 5.47 6.16 14.35
N GLY A 677 5.72 5.52 13.20
CA GLY A 677 6.72 5.97 12.23
C GLY A 677 6.44 7.35 11.64
N ASN A 678 5.18 7.77 11.64
CA ASN A 678 4.75 9.10 11.19
C ASN A 678 4.65 10.11 12.35
N GLY A 679 5.21 9.80 13.52
CA GLY A 679 5.21 10.69 14.68
C GLY A 679 3.89 10.73 15.47
N SER A 680 2.98 9.80 15.21
CA SER A 680 1.68 9.67 15.87
C SER A 680 1.69 8.53 16.90
N PRO A 681 2.11 8.77 18.16
CA PRO A 681 2.30 7.72 19.14
C PRO A 681 0.96 7.15 19.61
N ARG A 682 0.71 5.87 19.31
CA ARG A 682 -0.50 5.13 19.69
C ARG A 682 -0.22 3.91 20.56
N LEU A 683 1.00 3.41 20.55
CA LEU A 683 1.40 2.30 21.39
C LEU A 683 1.63 2.76 22.83
N ASN A 684 1.35 1.88 23.80
CA ASN A 684 1.79 2.12 25.15
C ASN A 684 3.32 2.00 25.26
N ARG A 685 3.90 2.49 26.39
CA ARG A 685 5.37 2.54 26.60
C ARG A 685 6.04 1.19 26.44
N VAL A 686 5.41 0.11 26.91
CA VAL A 686 6.01 -1.24 26.90
C VAL A 686 6.00 -1.80 25.47
N ALA A 687 4.84 -1.77 24.78
CA ALA A 687 4.75 -2.21 23.41
C ALA A 687 5.67 -1.41 22.48
N ARG A 688 5.74 -0.08 22.65
CA ARG A 688 6.66 0.79 21.90
C ARG A 688 8.13 0.39 22.11
N LYS A 689 8.52 0.07 23.35
CA LYS A 689 9.87 -0.39 23.65
C LYS A 689 10.18 -1.72 22.95
N ILE A 690 9.23 -2.65 22.96
CA ILE A 690 9.37 -3.94 22.27
C ILE A 690 9.52 -3.70 20.76
N MET A 691 8.61 -2.93 20.17
CA MET A 691 8.66 -2.63 18.74
C MET A 691 9.97 -1.95 18.35
N PHE A 692 10.42 -0.94 19.11
CA PHE A 692 11.68 -0.27 18.84
C PHE A 692 12.91 -1.17 18.96
N THR A 693 12.85 -2.18 19.82
CA THR A 693 13.95 -3.15 20.00
C THR A 693 14.08 -4.07 18.81
N TYR A 694 12.94 -4.56 18.27
CA TYR A 694 12.92 -5.56 17.21
C TYR A 694 12.67 -4.97 15.81
N CYS A 695 12.10 -3.79 15.72
CA CYS A 695 11.76 -3.09 14.47
C CYS A 695 12.23 -1.63 14.52
N PRO A 696 13.54 -1.39 14.59
CA PRO A 696 14.10 -0.07 14.82
C PRO A 696 13.92 0.87 13.64
N PHE A 697 13.78 2.16 13.92
CA PHE A 697 13.77 3.21 12.92
C PHE A 697 15.12 3.33 12.20
N PRO A 698 15.15 3.65 10.89
CA PRO A 698 16.37 4.01 10.19
C PRO A 698 16.96 5.32 10.77
N ALA A 699 18.24 5.55 10.51
CA ALA A 699 18.96 6.70 11.06
C ALA A 699 18.31 8.04 10.70
N SER A 700 17.78 8.17 9.49
CA SER A 700 17.07 9.36 9.01
C SER A 700 15.82 9.68 9.83
N LEU A 701 14.97 8.68 10.04
CA LEU A 701 13.76 8.83 10.84
C LEU A 701 14.09 9.01 12.33
N ALA A 702 15.07 8.27 12.84
CA ALA A 702 15.54 8.44 14.22
C ALA A 702 15.97 9.86 14.52
N ALA A 703 16.68 10.51 13.60
CA ALA A 703 17.11 11.92 13.77
C ALA A 703 15.90 12.89 13.85
N THR A 704 14.85 12.66 13.05
CA THR A 704 13.63 13.48 13.13
C THR A 704 12.84 13.25 14.42
N MET A 705 12.85 12.02 14.94
CA MET A 705 12.14 11.64 16.17
C MET A 705 12.92 12.02 17.45
N GLU A 706 14.19 12.42 17.36
CA GLU A 706 15.03 12.73 18.52
C GLU A 706 14.47 13.89 19.37
N GLN A 707 13.76 14.81 18.75
CA GLN A 707 13.13 15.93 19.45
C GLN A 707 11.83 15.54 20.19
N ASN A 708 11.27 14.38 19.91
CA ASN A 708 10.06 13.91 20.58
C ASN A 708 10.40 13.19 21.89
N PRO A 709 9.97 13.72 23.06
CA PRO A 709 10.31 13.16 24.37
C PRO A 709 9.92 11.69 24.54
N ILE A 710 8.91 11.23 23.81
CA ILE A 710 8.42 9.86 23.90
C ILE A 710 9.45 8.85 23.38
N TYR A 711 10.24 9.25 22.38
CA TYR A 711 11.26 8.40 21.76
C TYR A 711 12.68 8.69 22.25
N ALA A 712 12.92 9.81 22.91
CA ALA A 712 14.25 10.26 23.31
C ALA A 712 15.05 9.21 24.12
N GLU A 713 14.41 8.57 25.12
CA GLU A 713 15.06 7.52 25.93
C GLU A 713 15.44 6.29 25.08
N LEU A 714 14.53 5.86 24.18
CA LEU A 714 14.75 4.68 23.32
C LEU A 714 15.86 4.95 22.30
N LEU A 715 15.85 6.12 21.69
CA LEU A 715 16.84 6.55 20.72
C LEU A 715 18.22 6.71 21.35
N SER A 716 18.32 7.33 22.53
CA SER A 716 19.59 7.48 23.27
C SER A 716 20.18 6.12 23.62
N ARG A 717 19.36 5.20 24.12
CA ARG A 717 19.81 3.84 24.46
C ARG A 717 20.30 3.09 23.22
N ARG A 718 19.56 3.17 22.10
CA ARG A 718 19.97 2.54 20.84
C ARG A 718 21.28 3.12 20.34
N LYS A 719 21.46 4.44 20.38
CA LYS A 719 22.68 5.13 19.96
C LYS A 719 23.91 4.59 20.71
N ILE A 720 23.78 4.36 22.03
CA ILE A 720 24.83 3.77 22.85
C ILE A 720 25.13 2.32 22.41
N LEU A 721 24.10 1.49 22.26
CA LEU A 721 24.27 0.08 21.86
C LEU A 721 24.84 -0.05 20.44
N SER A 722 24.38 0.75 19.51
CA SER A 722 24.90 0.79 18.15
C SER A 722 26.37 1.24 18.12
N ALA A 723 26.73 2.27 18.89
CA ALA A 723 28.12 2.73 18.99
C ALA A 723 29.05 1.64 19.57
N GLN A 724 28.59 0.89 20.59
CA GLN A 724 29.34 -0.24 21.15
C GLN A 724 29.53 -1.36 20.13
N ARG A 725 28.47 -1.70 19.38
CA ARG A 725 28.55 -2.73 18.34
C ARG A 725 29.45 -2.31 17.19
N VAL A 726 29.31 -1.08 16.70
CA VAL A 726 30.20 -0.53 15.64
C VAL A 726 31.65 -0.54 16.12
N HIS A 727 31.92 -0.10 17.35
CA HIS A 727 33.30 -0.16 17.88
C HIS A 727 33.87 -1.59 17.88
N HIS A 728 33.07 -2.57 18.30
CA HIS A 728 33.50 -3.99 18.25
C HIS A 728 33.81 -4.43 16.81
N LEU A 729 32.92 -4.14 15.85
CA LEU A 729 33.11 -4.51 14.44
C LEU A 729 34.33 -3.80 13.80
N GLU A 730 34.57 -2.53 14.15
CA GLU A 730 35.76 -1.81 13.69
C GLU A 730 37.05 -2.36 14.29
N MET A 731 37.05 -2.78 15.56
CA MET A 731 38.19 -3.48 16.17
C MET A 731 38.46 -4.80 15.49
N LEU A 732 37.42 -5.55 15.12
CA LEU A 732 37.54 -6.79 14.34
C LEU A 732 38.12 -6.54 12.95
N LYS A 733 37.64 -5.52 12.26
CA LYS A 733 38.13 -5.07 10.95
C LYS A 733 39.62 -4.68 11.01
N GLN A 734 40.03 -3.98 12.06
CA GLN A 734 41.44 -3.61 12.29
C GLN A 734 42.32 -4.86 12.55
N LYS A 735 41.79 -5.81 13.35
CA LYS A 735 42.48 -7.08 13.62
C LYS A 735 42.72 -7.87 12.33
N LEU A 736 41.74 -8.01 11.46
CA LEU A 736 41.84 -8.68 10.16
C LEU A 736 42.91 -8.02 9.27
N LYS A 737 42.87 -6.67 9.16
CA LYS A 737 43.87 -5.91 8.42
C LYS A 737 45.30 -6.14 8.93
N ASN A 738 45.48 -6.12 10.25
CA ASN A 738 46.75 -6.32 10.90
C ASN A 738 47.27 -7.77 10.70
N SER A 739 46.37 -8.71 10.52
CA SER A 739 46.71 -10.11 10.21
C SER A 739 46.90 -10.38 8.71
N GLY A 740 46.83 -9.38 7.86
CA GLY A 740 46.95 -9.51 6.41
C GLY A 740 45.76 -10.22 5.73
N ILE A 741 44.62 -10.33 6.43
CA ILE A 741 43.42 -10.96 5.89
C ILE A 741 42.53 -9.88 5.27
N SER A 742 41.99 -10.17 4.08
CA SER A 742 41.05 -9.28 3.40
C SER A 742 39.79 -9.10 4.27
N VAL A 743 39.34 -7.85 4.43
CA VAL A 743 38.12 -7.56 5.18
C VAL A 743 36.90 -8.03 4.37
N PRO A 744 36.04 -8.90 4.96
CA PRO A 744 34.82 -9.32 4.29
C PRO A 744 33.84 -8.16 4.06
N LYS A 745 33.18 -8.16 2.90
CA LYS A 745 32.12 -7.16 2.60
C LYS A 745 30.93 -7.24 3.56
N THR A 746 30.66 -8.42 4.08
CA THR A 746 29.63 -8.68 5.09
C THR A 746 29.83 -7.87 6.36
N LEU A 747 31.10 -7.62 6.74
CA LEU A 747 31.44 -6.83 7.92
C LEU A 747 31.11 -5.32 7.73
N ASP A 748 31.38 -4.78 6.55
CA ASP A 748 31.02 -3.40 6.21
C ASP A 748 29.49 -3.22 6.16
N ALA A 749 28.79 -4.18 5.54
CA ALA A 749 27.33 -4.20 5.51
C ALA A 749 26.71 -4.30 6.93
N GLU A 750 27.31 -5.07 7.84
CA GLU A 750 26.86 -5.16 9.23
C GLU A 750 27.04 -3.85 10.00
N ILE A 751 28.12 -3.10 9.72
CA ILE A 751 28.33 -1.78 10.30
C ILE A 751 27.22 -0.83 9.82
N ASP A 752 26.93 -0.79 8.52
CA ASP A 752 25.87 0.06 7.95
C ASP A 752 24.49 -0.32 8.51
N PHE A 753 24.18 -1.61 8.59
CA PHE A 753 22.97 -2.11 9.23
C PHE A 753 22.87 -1.64 10.70
N THR A 754 23.95 -1.78 11.47
CA THR A 754 23.97 -1.43 12.90
C THR A 754 23.67 0.05 13.14
N VAL A 755 24.10 0.94 12.24
CA VAL A 755 23.82 2.38 12.32
C VAL A 755 22.51 2.78 11.67
N GLY A 756 21.82 1.86 11.00
CA GLY A 756 20.57 2.13 10.29
C GLY A 756 20.74 2.96 9.03
N LYS A 757 21.88 2.85 8.37
CA LYS A 757 22.16 3.44 7.05
C LYS A 757 21.89 2.39 5.97
N ILE A 758 20.66 2.32 5.52
CA ILE A 758 20.25 1.41 4.43
C ILE A 758 19.50 2.25 3.39
#